data_29968f1147937583cd2dd43987dd38c0
#
_entry.id   29968f1147937583cd2dd43987dd38c0
#
_cell.length_a   1.000
_cell.length_b   1.000
_cell.length_c   1.000
_cell.angle_alpha   90.00
_cell.angle_beta   90.00
_cell.angle_gamma   90.00
#
_symmetry.space_group_name_H-M   'P 1'
#
loop_
_entity.id
_entity.type
_entity.pdbx_description
1 polymer ?
#
loop_
_entity_poly.entity_id
_entity_poly.type
_entity_poly.pdbx_seq_one_letter_code
_entity_poly.pdbx_strand_id
1 'polypeptide(L)'
;MAEIIQERIEDRIPELEQLERIGLFSAKEIKAIIKKASDLEYKIQRRALFKEDFINYVQYEINLLELIQRRRARIRYSFKKDEIEHSIVQRIHGVFGRASAKWKDDVQLWLSYVVFCKKWGTKAQLSKIFSAMLAIHSNKPALWIMAAKWEMEDRLSSESARQLFLRALRFHPECQKLYQEYFRMELMHAEKLRKEKQEFEKAAMDMGDFDQPEEILRGELARIIYKTSVSKIKGAEFHVSLLSIAKLFDFAKDLQKEIYDDLQALHTDDPLTWDYVARQELEIISNAEEQPTTKQARAVELGQREERCCAVYEEAVKSLPTEAMWKCYITFCLERVSKRTSSSFLRGKRLERTMIAFKKAHELKLLAELQYKQWIELLLHQDCRQALEVAEAGTELFKDSVTIWQLRLQVLIDSKSPNIAVAFEEAFVHLKPQVCLPLWILWAEWSEGSKSEEDTEAIFKKALVAVTGASSVTLKDKYLDWAYRSGGYKKARAVFKSLQESRPFSVDFFRKMMQFEKEQESCKMVNLRDYYERALREFGSTDSAKVEPGRCLLPTEARALELENAVPVATGTLLGKVRLREEEQNDQAGGKIALAPSGPTESGKTTNFYMTTTKTPIQLTLRGQVTSLHVPKVPTAKRAKTTQSGKSANIRNPGF
;
A
#
# COMPACT_ATOMS: atom_id res chain seq x y z
N MET A 1 -0.43 30.50 -34.43
CA MET A 1 -0.97 29.54 -33.44
C MET A 1 -2.17 28.75 -33.98
N ALA A 2 -3.16 29.45 -34.58
CA ALA A 2 -4.32 28.75 -35.13
C ALA A 2 -3.94 27.76 -36.25
N GLU A 3 -3.03 28.15 -37.13
CA GLU A 3 -2.50 27.33 -38.23
C GLU A 3 -1.88 26.02 -37.74
N ILE A 4 -1.00 26.10 -36.74
CA ILE A 4 -0.36 24.89 -36.16
C ILE A 4 -1.39 23.94 -35.53
N ILE A 5 -2.44 24.48 -34.95
CA ILE A 5 -3.50 23.65 -34.37
C ILE A 5 -4.32 23.02 -35.49
N GLN A 6 -4.62 23.79 -36.51
CA GLN A 6 -5.34 23.34 -37.68
C GLN A 6 -4.58 22.19 -38.38
N GLU A 7 -3.29 22.36 -38.66
CA GLU A 7 -2.40 21.31 -39.19
C GLU A 7 -2.47 20.01 -38.37
N ARG A 8 -2.36 20.10 -37.05
CA ARG A 8 -2.46 18.92 -36.18
C ARG A 8 -3.82 18.27 -36.15
N ILE A 9 -4.88 19.02 -36.39
CA ILE A 9 -6.23 18.45 -36.51
C ILE A 9 -6.41 17.80 -37.86
N GLU A 10 -5.86 18.40 -38.93
CA GLU A 10 -5.86 17.83 -40.27
C GLU A 10 -5.08 16.51 -40.32
N ASP A 11 -3.96 16.39 -39.62
CA ASP A 11 -3.19 15.14 -39.47
C ASP A 11 -4.01 13.99 -38.90
N ARG A 12 -5.11 14.28 -38.16
CA ARG A 12 -6.01 13.26 -37.59
C ARG A 12 -7.10 12.80 -38.51
N ILE A 13 -7.45 13.61 -39.53
CA ILE A 13 -8.62 13.33 -40.38
C ILE A 13 -8.51 11.95 -41.04
N PRO A 14 -7.36 11.52 -41.61
CA PRO A 14 -7.28 10.22 -42.26
C PRO A 14 -7.56 9.03 -41.32
N GLU A 15 -7.09 9.09 -40.07
CA GLU A 15 -7.35 8.04 -39.10
C GLU A 15 -8.81 8.01 -38.64
N LEU A 16 -9.42 9.17 -38.45
CA LEU A 16 -10.81 9.31 -38.04
C LEU A 16 -11.78 8.88 -39.15
N GLU A 17 -11.50 9.20 -40.41
CA GLU A 17 -12.26 8.71 -41.56
C GLU A 17 -12.19 7.17 -41.66
N GLN A 18 -11.03 6.56 -41.41
CA GLN A 18 -10.90 5.11 -41.38
C GLN A 18 -11.77 4.51 -40.27
N LEU A 19 -11.78 5.13 -39.07
CA LEU A 19 -12.60 4.68 -37.95
C LEU A 19 -14.11 4.78 -38.24
N GLU A 20 -14.54 5.77 -39.01
CA GLU A 20 -15.92 5.92 -39.49
C GLU A 20 -16.28 4.89 -40.56
N ARG A 21 -15.41 4.70 -41.57
CA ARG A 21 -15.63 3.71 -42.65
C ARG A 21 -15.77 2.28 -42.13
N ILE A 22 -15.01 1.93 -41.06
CA ILE A 22 -15.07 0.63 -40.41
C ILE A 22 -16.30 0.50 -39.50
N GLY A 23 -17.03 1.60 -39.24
CA GLY A 23 -18.20 1.61 -38.37
C GLY A 23 -17.86 1.52 -36.86
N LEU A 24 -16.60 1.81 -36.48
CA LEU A 24 -16.19 1.87 -35.07
C LEU A 24 -16.75 3.10 -34.35
N PHE A 25 -16.89 4.21 -35.08
CA PHE A 25 -17.42 5.46 -34.57
C PHE A 25 -18.43 6.03 -35.57
N SER A 26 -19.46 6.67 -35.05
CA SER A 26 -20.43 7.45 -35.86
C SER A 26 -19.89 8.82 -36.22
N ALA A 27 -20.43 9.44 -37.31
CA ALA A 27 -20.07 10.81 -37.72
C ALA A 27 -20.25 11.85 -36.60
N LYS A 28 -21.23 11.65 -35.71
CA LYS A 28 -21.47 12.53 -34.54
C LYS A 28 -20.34 12.41 -33.50
N GLU A 29 -19.90 11.18 -33.23
CA GLU A 29 -18.79 10.93 -32.31
C GLU A 29 -17.48 11.47 -32.86
N ILE A 30 -17.20 11.32 -34.14
CA ILE A 30 -16.01 11.86 -34.80
C ILE A 30 -15.97 13.40 -34.72
N LYS A 31 -17.07 14.08 -34.97
CA LYS A 31 -17.17 15.53 -34.79
C LYS A 31 -16.89 15.94 -33.32
N ALA A 32 -17.40 15.16 -32.35
CA ALA A 32 -17.15 15.41 -30.95
C ALA A 32 -15.66 15.17 -30.58
N ILE A 33 -15.01 14.15 -31.15
CA ILE A 33 -13.58 13.86 -30.96
C ILE A 33 -12.75 15.02 -31.53
N ILE A 34 -13.03 15.49 -32.76
CA ILE A 34 -12.32 16.61 -33.38
C ILE A 34 -12.44 17.87 -32.52
N LYS A 35 -13.66 18.22 -32.11
CA LYS A 35 -13.92 19.38 -31.26
C LYS A 35 -13.14 19.31 -29.95
N LYS A 36 -13.21 18.16 -29.26
CA LYS A 36 -12.49 17.98 -27.99
C LYS A 36 -10.99 18.01 -28.13
N ALA A 37 -10.47 17.41 -29.20
CA ALA A 37 -9.05 17.42 -29.52
C ALA A 37 -8.55 18.85 -29.81
N SER A 38 -9.33 19.63 -30.59
CA SER A 38 -9.04 21.03 -30.86
C SER A 38 -9.01 21.86 -29.58
N ASP A 39 -10.01 21.71 -28.69
CA ASP A 39 -10.05 22.40 -27.39
C ASP A 39 -8.81 22.09 -26.53
N LEU A 40 -8.33 20.84 -26.55
CA LEU A 40 -7.14 20.42 -25.80
C LEU A 40 -5.84 20.96 -26.43
N GLU A 41 -5.73 20.96 -27.77
CA GLU A 41 -4.56 21.58 -28.44
C GLU A 41 -4.50 23.08 -28.17
N TYR A 42 -5.64 23.82 -28.20
CA TYR A 42 -5.68 25.23 -27.83
C TYR A 42 -5.15 25.46 -26.39
N LYS A 43 -5.54 24.59 -25.43
CA LYS A 43 -5.11 24.71 -24.04
C LYS A 43 -3.60 24.56 -23.87
N ILE A 44 -2.96 23.63 -24.60
CA ILE A 44 -1.51 23.39 -24.50
C ILE A 44 -0.67 24.29 -25.39
N GLN A 45 -1.28 25.16 -26.21
CA GLN A 45 -0.60 26.15 -27.06
C GLN A 45 -0.70 27.58 -26.51
N ARG A 46 -1.51 27.83 -25.49
CA ARG A 46 -1.64 29.16 -24.88
C ARG A 46 -0.34 29.62 -24.21
N ARG A 47 -0.19 30.94 -23.99
CA ARG A 47 1.01 31.51 -23.36
C ARG A 47 1.25 30.99 -21.93
N ALA A 48 0.18 30.94 -21.13
CA ALA A 48 0.22 30.38 -19.77
C ALA A 48 -0.05 28.87 -19.84
N LEU A 49 0.99 28.06 -19.74
CA LEU A 49 0.92 26.60 -19.79
C LEU A 49 0.72 26.04 -18.39
N PHE A 50 -0.32 25.22 -18.22
CA PHE A 50 -0.57 24.46 -16.99
C PHE A 50 -0.27 22.98 -17.24
N LYS A 51 0.39 22.36 -16.28
CA LYS A 51 0.74 20.93 -16.31
C LYS A 51 -0.51 20.05 -16.44
N GLU A 52 -1.59 20.44 -15.77
CA GLU A 52 -2.88 19.74 -15.78
C GLU A 52 -3.50 19.61 -17.18
N ASP A 53 -3.33 20.62 -18.04
CA ASP A 53 -3.85 20.57 -19.40
C ASP A 53 -3.13 19.49 -20.25
N PHE A 54 -1.82 19.33 -20.06
CA PHE A 54 -1.05 18.27 -20.71
C PHE A 54 -1.45 16.88 -20.19
N ILE A 55 -1.63 16.73 -18.88
CA ILE A 55 -2.08 15.47 -18.27
C ILE A 55 -3.48 15.11 -18.76
N ASN A 56 -4.40 16.06 -18.78
CA ASN A 56 -5.76 15.85 -19.28
C ASN A 56 -5.76 15.46 -20.76
N TYR A 57 -4.88 16.04 -21.56
CA TYR A 57 -4.78 15.70 -22.96
C TYR A 57 -4.24 14.28 -23.16
N VAL A 58 -3.15 13.93 -22.52
CA VAL A 58 -2.62 12.56 -22.54
C VAL A 58 -3.67 11.54 -22.10
N GLN A 59 -4.37 11.83 -21.01
CA GLN A 59 -5.42 10.93 -20.51
C GLN A 59 -6.57 10.78 -21.51
N TYR A 60 -6.96 11.86 -22.19
CA TYR A 60 -7.98 11.81 -23.22
C TYR A 60 -7.57 10.91 -24.39
N GLU A 61 -6.35 11.06 -24.91
CA GLU A 61 -5.82 10.23 -26.01
C GLU A 61 -5.68 8.75 -25.60
N ILE A 62 -5.23 8.48 -24.37
CA ILE A 62 -5.18 7.11 -23.82
C ILE A 62 -6.59 6.50 -23.75
N ASN A 63 -7.57 7.25 -23.27
CA ASN A 63 -8.95 6.79 -23.19
C ASN A 63 -9.54 6.51 -24.59
N LEU A 64 -9.23 7.38 -25.57
CA LEU A 64 -9.64 7.19 -26.95
C LEU A 64 -9.02 5.90 -27.53
N LEU A 65 -7.74 5.70 -27.33
CA LEU A 65 -7.02 4.51 -27.79
C LEU A 65 -7.57 3.21 -27.15
N GLU A 66 -7.83 3.22 -25.84
CA GLU A 66 -8.49 2.10 -25.15
C GLU A 66 -9.92 1.85 -25.66
N LEU A 67 -10.67 2.92 -25.95
CA LEU A 67 -12.00 2.79 -26.51
C LEU A 67 -11.99 2.16 -27.91
N ILE A 68 -11.05 2.57 -28.76
CA ILE A 68 -10.82 1.97 -30.08
C ILE A 68 -10.53 0.46 -29.93
N GLN A 69 -9.63 0.09 -29.05
CA GLN A 69 -9.30 -1.31 -28.81
C GLN A 69 -10.49 -2.13 -28.30
N ARG A 70 -11.28 -1.60 -27.37
CA ARG A 70 -12.49 -2.26 -26.85
C ARG A 70 -13.54 -2.43 -27.94
N ARG A 71 -13.76 -1.42 -28.79
CA ARG A 71 -14.71 -1.49 -29.91
C ARG A 71 -14.23 -2.47 -30.97
N ARG A 72 -12.93 -2.48 -31.33
CA ARG A 72 -12.34 -3.46 -32.24
C ARG A 72 -12.48 -4.90 -31.73
N ALA A 73 -12.24 -5.13 -30.45
CA ALA A 73 -12.42 -6.44 -29.83
C ALA A 73 -13.87 -6.96 -29.94
N ARG A 74 -14.88 -6.07 -29.89
CA ARG A 74 -16.30 -6.44 -30.09
C ARG A 74 -16.61 -6.82 -31.54
N ILE A 75 -16.10 -6.04 -32.49
CA ILE A 75 -16.36 -6.23 -33.93
C ILE A 75 -15.46 -7.34 -34.52
N ARG A 76 -14.36 -7.70 -33.82
CA ARG A 76 -13.31 -8.66 -34.27
C ARG A 76 -12.67 -8.26 -35.61
N TYR A 77 -12.53 -6.98 -35.89
CA TYR A 77 -11.98 -6.43 -37.12
C TYR A 77 -10.66 -5.69 -36.86
N SER A 78 -9.58 -6.12 -37.51
CA SER A 78 -8.22 -5.67 -37.21
C SER A 78 -7.55 -4.86 -38.36
N PHE A 79 -8.27 -4.55 -39.44
CA PHE A 79 -7.70 -3.83 -40.58
C PHE A 79 -7.13 -2.48 -40.18
N LYS A 80 -5.94 -2.15 -40.64
CA LYS A 80 -5.17 -0.94 -40.33
C LYS A 80 -5.05 -0.63 -38.83
N LYS A 81 -5.07 -1.66 -38.00
CA LYS A 81 -4.98 -1.52 -36.56
C LYS A 81 -3.70 -0.82 -36.15
N ASP A 82 -2.59 -1.31 -36.67
CA ASP A 82 -1.27 -0.86 -36.23
C ASP A 82 -0.98 0.57 -36.71
N GLU A 83 -1.43 0.97 -37.90
CA GLU A 83 -1.29 2.35 -38.41
C GLU A 83 -2.04 3.37 -37.51
N ILE A 84 -3.31 3.10 -37.22
CA ILE A 84 -4.16 4.01 -36.42
C ILE A 84 -3.66 4.06 -34.97
N GLU A 85 -3.39 2.90 -34.36
CA GLU A 85 -2.90 2.85 -32.97
C GLU A 85 -1.52 3.51 -32.85
N HIS A 86 -0.64 3.30 -33.84
CA HIS A 86 0.66 3.94 -33.88
C HIS A 86 0.60 5.47 -34.00
N SER A 87 -0.28 6.00 -34.86
CA SER A 87 -0.48 7.43 -35.02
C SER A 87 -0.91 8.09 -33.71
N ILE A 88 -1.86 7.49 -32.99
CA ILE A 88 -2.32 7.98 -31.68
C ILE A 88 -1.20 7.89 -30.65
N VAL A 89 -0.45 6.78 -30.60
CA VAL A 89 0.70 6.59 -29.69
C VAL A 89 1.78 7.63 -29.95
N GLN A 90 2.09 7.94 -31.21
CA GLN A 90 3.08 8.98 -31.57
C GLN A 90 2.61 10.37 -31.12
N ARG A 91 1.33 10.65 -31.23
CA ARG A 91 0.74 11.91 -30.75
C ARG A 91 0.88 12.04 -29.24
N ILE A 92 0.61 10.97 -28.49
CA ILE A 92 0.81 10.94 -27.03
C ILE A 92 2.28 11.16 -26.71
N HIS A 93 3.21 10.54 -27.43
CA HIS A 93 4.65 10.80 -27.28
C HIS A 93 5.01 12.28 -27.52
N GLY A 94 4.41 12.90 -28.53
CA GLY A 94 4.60 14.32 -28.80
C GLY A 94 4.12 15.23 -27.66
N VAL A 95 2.98 14.91 -27.05
CA VAL A 95 2.44 15.66 -25.90
C VAL A 95 3.31 15.46 -24.66
N PHE A 96 3.70 14.24 -24.34
CA PHE A 96 4.63 13.96 -23.24
C PHE A 96 5.98 14.62 -23.45
N GLY A 97 6.53 14.60 -24.68
CA GLY A 97 7.80 15.23 -25.01
C GLY A 97 7.78 16.73 -24.75
N ARG A 98 6.71 17.43 -25.16
CA ARG A 98 6.51 18.86 -24.87
C ARG A 98 6.38 19.12 -23.38
N ALA A 99 5.62 18.28 -22.66
CA ALA A 99 5.43 18.41 -21.22
C ALA A 99 6.76 18.19 -20.47
N SER A 100 7.50 17.13 -20.77
CA SER A 100 8.79 16.82 -20.13
C SER A 100 9.88 17.85 -20.44
N ALA A 101 9.85 18.49 -21.63
CA ALA A 101 10.75 19.59 -21.95
C ALA A 101 10.45 20.86 -21.13
N LYS A 102 9.18 21.09 -20.76
CA LYS A 102 8.78 22.27 -19.97
C LYS A 102 8.98 22.04 -18.45
N TRP A 103 8.59 20.87 -17.93
CA TRP A 103 8.70 20.52 -16.51
C TRP A 103 9.72 19.41 -16.31
N LYS A 104 10.98 19.75 -16.58
CA LYS A 104 12.12 18.80 -16.53
C LYS A 104 12.31 18.19 -15.14
N ASP A 105 12.09 18.98 -14.10
CA ASP A 105 12.33 18.58 -12.70
C ASP A 105 11.25 17.68 -12.10
N ASP A 106 10.13 17.53 -12.81
CA ASP A 106 9.01 16.73 -12.33
C ASP A 106 9.17 15.24 -12.62
N VAL A 107 9.71 14.52 -11.66
CA VAL A 107 9.91 13.06 -11.74
C VAL A 107 8.61 12.30 -11.98
N GLN A 108 7.49 12.75 -11.42
CA GLN A 108 6.20 12.04 -11.59
C GLN A 108 5.72 12.06 -13.04
N LEU A 109 5.98 13.17 -13.75
CA LEU A 109 5.68 13.27 -15.17
C LEU A 109 6.51 12.28 -15.98
N TRP A 110 7.82 12.17 -15.69
CA TRP A 110 8.70 11.20 -16.33
C TRP A 110 8.28 9.76 -16.05
N LEU A 111 7.92 9.43 -14.79
CA LEU A 111 7.44 8.11 -14.43
C LEU A 111 6.13 7.74 -15.13
N SER A 112 5.20 8.68 -15.25
CA SER A 112 3.96 8.51 -16.01
C SER A 112 4.23 8.19 -17.47
N TYR A 113 5.22 8.86 -18.06
CA TYR A 113 5.65 8.60 -19.43
C TYR A 113 6.29 7.22 -19.58
N VAL A 114 7.14 6.80 -18.65
CA VAL A 114 7.72 5.45 -18.60
C VAL A 114 6.63 4.38 -18.52
N VAL A 115 5.63 4.56 -17.63
CA VAL A 115 4.50 3.63 -17.49
C VAL A 115 3.71 3.51 -18.79
N PHE A 116 3.45 4.65 -19.46
CA PHE A 116 2.80 4.65 -20.77
C PHE A 116 3.58 3.82 -21.79
N CYS A 117 4.90 4.09 -21.94
CA CYS A 117 5.75 3.37 -22.89
C CYS A 117 5.85 1.87 -22.62
N LYS A 118 5.91 1.46 -21.34
CA LYS A 118 5.87 0.05 -20.96
C LYS A 118 4.55 -0.61 -21.36
N LYS A 119 3.43 0.05 -21.10
CA LYS A 119 2.09 -0.46 -21.45
C LYS A 119 1.92 -0.69 -22.95
N TRP A 120 2.46 0.22 -23.77
CA TRP A 120 2.31 0.19 -25.23
C TRP A 120 3.48 -0.42 -25.96
N GLY A 121 4.48 -0.96 -25.25
CA GLY A 121 5.59 -1.70 -25.83
C GLY A 121 6.55 -0.87 -26.72
N THR A 122 6.58 0.45 -26.56
CA THR A 122 7.43 1.34 -27.36
C THR A 122 8.87 1.35 -26.85
N LYS A 123 9.60 0.23 -27.04
CA LYS A 123 10.95 -0.01 -26.48
C LYS A 123 11.99 1.04 -26.88
N ALA A 124 12.03 1.42 -28.18
CA ALA A 124 12.98 2.40 -28.66
C ALA A 124 12.77 3.79 -28.05
N GLN A 125 11.52 4.21 -27.90
CA GLN A 125 11.19 5.50 -27.28
C GLN A 125 11.51 5.48 -25.80
N LEU A 126 11.23 4.38 -25.10
CA LEU A 126 11.49 4.22 -23.68
C LEU A 126 12.99 4.34 -23.35
N SER A 127 13.88 3.78 -24.20
CA SER A 127 15.32 3.93 -24.04
C SER A 127 15.76 5.41 -24.12
N LYS A 128 15.20 6.17 -25.08
CA LYS A 128 15.46 7.62 -25.19
C LYS A 128 14.99 8.39 -23.96
N ILE A 129 13.80 8.01 -23.43
CA ILE A 129 13.24 8.64 -22.23
C ILE A 129 14.11 8.37 -21.01
N PHE A 130 14.54 7.12 -20.79
CA PHE A 130 15.45 6.80 -19.70
C PHE A 130 16.76 7.59 -19.81
N SER A 131 17.35 7.67 -21.00
CA SER A 131 18.57 8.43 -21.21
C SER A 131 18.38 9.93 -20.89
N ALA A 132 17.29 10.54 -21.34
CA ALA A 132 16.96 11.93 -21.07
C ALA A 132 16.66 12.18 -19.59
N MET A 133 15.90 11.29 -18.96
CA MET A 133 15.54 11.37 -17.54
C MET A 133 16.79 11.25 -16.64
N LEU A 134 17.69 10.32 -16.93
CA LEU A 134 18.92 10.10 -16.16
C LEU A 134 19.94 11.24 -16.35
N ALA A 135 19.93 11.92 -17.50
CA ALA A 135 20.75 13.10 -17.71
C ALA A 135 20.33 14.27 -16.79
N ILE A 136 19.03 14.38 -16.48
CA ILE A 136 18.50 15.46 -15.64
C ILE A 136 18.52 15.05 -14.14
N HIS A 137 18.09 13.83 -13.85
CA HIS A 137 17.91 13.32 -12.49
C HIS A 137 18.98 12.29 -12.11
N SER A 138 20.25 12.58 -12.45
CA SER A 138 21.39 11.71 -12.11
C SER A 138 21.54 11.46 -10.61
N ASN A 139 21.04 12.38 -9.76
CA ASN A 139 21.11 12.35 -8.31
C ASN A 139 20.12 11.35 -7.64
N LYS A 140 19.31 10.62 -8.42
CA LYS A 140 18.30 9.68 -7.87
C LYS A 140 18.65 8.23 -8.23
N PRO A 141 19.25 7.46 -7.31
CA PRO A 141 19.68 6.08 -7.59
C PRO A 141 18.52 5.15 -8.01
N ALA A 142 17.31 5.38 -7.50
CA ALA A 142 16.13 4.59 -7.86
C ALA A 142 15.80 4.63 -9.37
N LEU A 143 16.08 5.75 -10.05
CA LEU A 143 15.83 5.86 -11.49
C LEU A 143 16.84 5.07 -12.32
N TRP A 144 18.09 5.00 -11.87
CA TRP A 144 19.12 4.16 -12.47
C TRP A 144 18.78 2.68 -12.35
N ILE A 145 18.37 2.25 -11.16
CA ILE A 145 17.91 0.88 -10.91
C ILE A 145 16.74 0.52 -11.81
N MET A 146 15.77 1.41 -11.95
CA MET A 146 14.60 1.19 -12.80
C MET A 146 14.97 1.06 -14.29
N ALA A 147 15.87 1.89 -14.77
CA ALA A 147 16.36 1.82 -16.16
C ALA A 147 17.15 0.54 -16.40
N ALA A 148 18.05 0.16 -15.48
CA ALA A 148 18.84 -1.06 -15.60
C ALA A 148 17.97 -2.35 -15.55
N LYS A 149 16.97 -2.38 -14.66
CA LYS A 149 15.99 -3.48 -14.61
C LYS A 149 15.23 -3.61 -15.94
N TRP A 150 14.80 -2.50 -16.51
CA TRP A 150 14.12 -2.53 -17.80
C TRP A 150 15.01 -3.04 -18.93
N GLU A 151 16.30 -2.63 -19.00
CA GLU A 151 17.25 -3.14 -19.98
C GLU A 151 17.46 -4.66 -19.84
N MET A 152 17.51 -5.17 -18.61
CA MET A 152 17.69 -6.60 -18.33
C MET A 152 16.44 -7.43 -18.61
N GLU A 153 15.26 -6.97 -18.17
CA GLU A 153 14.01 -7.75 -18.21
C GLU A 153 13.28 -7.63 -19.56
N ASP A 154 13.14 -6.40 -20.09
CA ASP A 154 12.33 -6.13 -21.28
C ASP A 154 13.15 -6.14 -22.58
N ARG A 155 14.40 -5.67 -22.53
CA ARG A 155 15.31 -5.68 -23.69
C ARG A 155 16.25 -6.89 -23.70
N LEU A 156 16.35 -7.61 -22.61
CA LEU A 156 17.23 -8.79 -22.45
C LEU A 156 18.73 -8.45 -22.66
N SER A 157 19.13 -7.20 -22.47
CA SER A 157 20.49 -6.72 -22.64
C SER A 157 21.19 -6.55 -21.29
N SER A 158 21.95 -7.57 -20.88
CA SER A 158 22.77 -7.53 -19.65
C SER A 158 23.89 -6.48 -19.75
N GLU A 159 24.47 -6.31 -20.94
CA GLU A 159 25.55 -5.33 -21.17
C GLU A 159 25.06 -3.90 -20.97
N SER A 160 23.92 -3.53 -21.57
CA SER A 160 23.33 -2.20 -21.36
C SER A 160 22.97 -1.93 -19.90
N ALA A 161 22.44 -2.96 -19.21
CA ALA A 161 22.13 -2.86 -17.78
C ALA A 161 23.39 -2.67 -16.94
N ARG A 162 24.47 -3.39 -17.25
CA ARG A 162 25.79 -3.26 -16.59
C ARG A 162 26.35 -1.86 -16.76
N GLN A 163 26.33 -1.31 -17.98
CA GLN A 163 26.78 0.06 -18.26
C GLN A 163 26.00 1.10 -17.44
N LEU A 164 24.69 0.91 -17.28
CA LEU A 164 23.88 1.81 -16.46
C LEU A 164 24.26 1.72 -14.98
N PHE A 165 24.48 0.52 -14.43
CA PHE A 165 24.93 0.38 -13.03
C PHE A 165 26.33 0.97 -12.82
N LEU A 166 27.28 0.71 -13.71
CA LEU A 166 28.62 1.29 -13.62
C LEU A 166 28.59 2.83 -13.67
N ARG A 167 27.74 3.41 -14.52
CA ARG A 167 27.54 4.87 -14.54
C ARG A 167 26.87 5.37 -13.27
N ALA A 168 25.85 4.69 -12.76
CA ALA A 168 25.18 5.04 -11.52
C ALA A 168 26.13 5.03 -10.31
N LEU A 169 27.03 4.06 -10.23
CA LEU A 169 28.03 3.96 -9.13
C LEU A 169 29.08 5.06 -9.18
N ARG A 170 29.30 5.74 -10.31
CA ARG A 170 30.14 6.96 -10.38
C ARG A 170 29.47 8.14 -9.70
N PHE A 171 28.13 8.25 -9.81
CA PHE A 171 27.36 9.30 -9.14
C PHE A 171 27.05 8.99 -7.67
N HIS A 172 26.90 7.70 -7.33
CA HIS A 172 26.46 7.23 -6.02
C HIS A 172 27.34 6.08 -5.50
N PRO A 173 28.62 6.34 -5.16
CA PRO A 173 29.58 5.29 -4.79
C PRO A 173 29.25 4.58 -3.47
N GLU A 174 28.43 5.19 -2.59
CA GLU A 174 28.09 4.65 -1.27
C GLU A 174 26.64 4.12 -1.19
N CYS A 175 25.95 4.06 -2.30
CA CYS A 175 24.54 3.63 -2.30
C CYS A 175 24.41 2.11 -2.22
N GLN A 176 24.07 1.57 -1.05
CA GLN A 176 23.87 0.14 -0.81
C GLN A 176 22.92 -0.51 -1.80
N LYS A 177 21.77 0.14 -2.07
CA LYS A 177 20.74 -0.40 -3.00
C LYS A 177 21.25 -0.59 -4.42
N LEU A 178 22.13 0.28 -4.90
CA LEU A 178 22.72 0.12 -6.23
C LEU A 178 23.59 -1.14 -6.31
N TYR A 179 24.43 -1.39 -5.30
CA TYR A 179 25.25 -2.59 -5.25
C TYR A 179 24.40 -3.85 -5.11
N GLN A 180 23.37 -3.83 -4.25
CA GLN A 180 22.44 -4.96 -4.08
C GLN A 180 21.74 -5.35 -5.37
N GLU A 181 21.22 -4.36 -6.12
CA GLU A 181 20.52 -4.62 -7.38
C GLU A 181 21.46 -4.97 -8.51
N TYR A 182 22.68 -4.42 -8.53
CA TYR A 182 23.72 -4.78 -9.48
C TYR A 182 24.19 -6.23 -9.23
N PHE A 183 24.49 -6.58 -7.98
CA PHE A 183 24.81 -7.94 -7.58
C PHE A 183 23.73 -8.95 -7.98
N ARG A 184 22.47 -8.61 -7.70
CA ARG A 184 21.32 -9.41 -8.10
C ARG A 184 21.25 -9.59 -9.62
N MET A 185 21.46 -8.51 -10.36
CA MET A 185 21.42 -8.53 -11.83
C MET A 185 22.46 -9.50 -12.41
N GLU A 186 23.70 -9.50 -11.92
CA GLU A 186 24.73 -10.40 -12.42
C GLU A 186 24.44 -11.87 -12.07
N LEU A 187 23.90 -12.16 -10.88
CA LEU A 187 23.44 -13.52 -10.55
C LEU A 187 22.27 -13.96 -11.42
N MET A 188 21.30 -13.09 -11.70
CA MET A 188 20.21 -13.41 -12.64
C MET A 188 20.73 -13.65 -14.06
N HIS A 189 21.74 -12.89 -14.48
CA HIS A 189 22.38 -13.09 -15.79
C HIS A 189 23.07 -14.45 -15.86
N ALA A 190 23.85 -14.81 -14.86
CA ALA A 190 24.51 -16.12 -14.77
C ALA A 190 23.46 -17.26 -14.76
N GLU A 191 22.36 -17.11 -14.00
CA GLU A 191 21.27 -18.09 -13.98
C GLU A 191 20.61 -18.26 -15.35
N LYS A 192 20.41 -17.16 -16.08
CA LYS A 192 19.85 -17.19 -17.43
C LYS A 192 20.76 -17.97 -18.39
N LEU A 193 22.05 -17.63 -18.38
CA LEU A 193 23.05 -18.36 -19.23
C LEU A 193 23.12 -19.84 -18.87
N ARG A 194 23.05 -20.22 -17.59
CA ARG A 194 23.00 -21.61 -17.16
C ARG A 194 21.74 -22.34 -17.69
N LYS A 195 20.58 -21.68 -17.65
CA LYS A 195 19.35 -22.24 -18.21
C LYS A 195 19.43 -22.41 -19.72
N GLU A 196 19.95 -21.42 -20.43
CA GLU A 196 20.21 -21.48 -21.85
C GLU A 196 21.16 -22.68 -22.20
N LYS A 197 22.29 -22.82 -21.46
CA LYS A 197 23.19 -23.95 -21.59
C LYS A 197 22.47 -25.29 -21.40
N GLN A 198 21.67 -25.44 -20.36
CA GLN A 198 20.90 -26.66 -20.09
C GLN A 198 19.86 -26.96 -21.19
N GLU A 199 19.28 -25.93 -21.81
CA GLU A 199 18.35 -26.11 -22.93
C GLU A 199 19.09 -26.58 -24.20
N PHE A 200 20.28 -26.04 -24.49
CA PHE A 200 21.13 -26.48 -25.57
C PHE A 200 21.59 -27.95 -25.37
N GLU A 201 22.03 -28.30 -24.15
CA GLU A 201 22.42 -29.70 -23.82
C GLU A 201 21.23 -30.65 -23.97
N LYS A 202 20.03 -30.28 -23.56
CA LYS A 202 18.82 -31.11 -23.72
C LYS A 202 18.37 -31.26 -25.17
N ALA A 203 18.63 -30.25 -26.01
CA ALA A 203 18.30 -30.26 -27.42
C ALA A 203 19.31 -31.07 -28.26
N ALA A 204 20.37 -31.58 -27.63
CA ALA A 204 21.51 -32.29 -28.32
C ALA A 204 22.08 -31.47 -29.49
N MET A 205 22.05 -30.13 -29.38
CA MET A 205 22.66 -29.22 -30.35
C MET A 205 24.17 -29.14 -30.09
N ASP A 206 24.92 -28.91 -31.16
CA ASP A 206 26.37 -28.82 -31.07
C ASP A 206 26.78 -27.65 -30.15
N MET A 207 27.59 -27.95 -29.13
CA MET A 207 28.03 -26.98 -28.11
C MET A 207 28.99 -25.92 -28.66
N GLY A 208 29.40 -26.01 -29.95
CA GLY A 208 30.32 -25.06 -30.54
C GLY A 208 29.87 -23.59 -30.57
N ASP A 209 28.56 -23.33 -30.49
CA ASP A 209 27.99 -21.96 -30.46
C ASP A 209 27.83 -21.40 -29.06
N PHE A 210 28.05 -22.17 -27.98
CA PHE A 210 27.90 -21.71 -26.61
C PHE A 210 29.27 -21.39 -25.99
N ASP A 211 29.92 -20.35 -26.49
CA ASP A 211 31.24 -19.87 -26.03
C ASP A 211 31.13 -18.86 -24.85
N GLN A 212 30.52 -19.32 -23.73
CA GLN A 212 30.48 -18.49 -22.51
C GLN A 212 31.46 -19.07 -21.48
N PRO A 213 32.37 -18.22 -20.92
CA PRO A 213 33.32 -18.67 -19.91
C PRO A 213 32.62 -19.27 -18.67
N GLU A 214 33.10 -20.42 -18.22
CA GLU A 214 32.53 -21.12 -17.06
C GLU A 214 32.57 -20.27 -15.80
N GLU A 215 33.51 -19.35 -15.70
CA GLU A 215 33.64 -18.35 -14.62
C GLU A 215 32.40 -17.46 -14.51
N ILE A 216 31.87 -17.00 -15.65
CA ILE A 216 30.63 -16.21 -15.67
C ILE A 216 29.45 -17.03 -15.18
N LEU A 217 29.39 -18.29 -15.57
CA LEU A 217 28.34 -19.24 -15.16
C LEU A 217 28.40 -19.55 -13.66
N ARG A 218 29.57 -19.46 -13.03
CA ARG A 218 29.78 -19.63 -11.59
C ARG A 218 29.47 -18.37 -10.79
N GLY A 219 29.22 -17.23 -11.46
CA GLY A 219 28.89 -15.97 -10.82
C GLY A 219 30.10 -15.12 -10.36
N GLU A 220 31.27 -15.28 -11.02
CA GLU A 220 32.48 -14.50 -10.69
C GLU A 220 32.24 -12.97 -10.85
N LEU A 221 31.41 -12.54 -11.80
CA LEU A 221 31.08 -11.13 -11.92
C LEU A 221 30.39 -10.58 -10.66
N ALA A 222 29.49 -11.36 -10.05
CA ALA A 222 28.87 -10.99 -8.79
C ALA A 222 29.89 -10.96 -7.64
N ARG A 223 30.87 -11.89 -7.63
CA ARG A 223 31.98 -11.90 -6.64
C ARG A 223 32.85 -10.62 -6.74
N ILE A 224 33.15 -10.14 -7.95
CA ILE A 224 33.91 -8.90 -8.16
C ILE A 224 33.11 -7.70 -7.62
N ILE A 225 31.80 -7.67 -7.85
CA ILE A 225 30.94 -6.61 -7.32
C ILE A 225 30.92 -6.66 -5.79
N TYR A 226 30.82 -7.86 -5.21
CA TYR A 226 30.88 -8.07 -3.77
C TYR A 226 32.17 -7.47 -3.19
N LYS A 227 33.33 -7.88 -3.66
CA LYS A 227 34.64 -7.38 -3.20
C LYS A 227 34.77 -5.86 -3.34
N THR A 228 34.30 -5.32 -4.45
CA THR A 228 34.32 -3.88 -4.67
C THR A 228 33.38 -3.12 -3.75
N SER A 229 32.22 -3.71 -3.42
CA SER A 229 31.20 -3.09 -2.57
C SER A 229 31.61 -3.07 -1.10
N VAL A 230 32.17 -4.15 -0.58
CA VAL A 230 32.64 -4.28 0.82
C VAL A 230 33.73 -3.25 1.14
N SER A 231 34.58 -2.91 0.17
CA SER A 231 35.60 -1.86 0.35
C SER A 231 34.99 -0.46 0.59
N LYS A 232 33.75 -0.22 0.15
CA LYS A 232 33.09 1.11 0.19
C LYS A 232 31.95 1.18 1.21
N ILE A 233 31.26 0.08 1.41
CA ILE A 233 30.08 0.00 2.29
C ILE A 233 30.43 -0.87 3.48
N LYS A 234 30.36 -0.28 4.66
CA LYS A 234 30.62 -0.96 5.94
C LYS A 234 29.30 -1.31 6.64
N GLY A 235 29.26 -2.42 7.36
CA GLY A 235 28.14 -2.83 8.19
C GLY A 235 27.62 -4.23 7.88
N ALA A 236 27.19 -4.95 8.93
CA ALA A 236 26.64 -6.30 8.83
C ALA A 236 25.36 -6.38 7.98
N GLU A 237 24.49 -5.35 8.06
CA GLU A 237 23.24 -5.27 7.29
C GLU A 237 23.46 -5.45 5.79
N PHE A 238 24.53 -4.86 5.27
CA PHE A 238 24.86 -4.97 3.86
C PHE A 238 25.23 -6.41 3.46
N HIS A 239 26.11 -7.09 4.25
CA HIS A 239 26.48 -8.48 4.02
C HIS A 239 25.27 -9.41 4.11
N VAL A 240 24.43 -9.24 5.14
CA VAL A 240 23.18 -10.01 5.32
C VAL A 240 22.25 -9.84 4.12
N SER A 241 22.15 -8.63 3.59
CA SER A 241 21.31 -8.35 2.41
C SER A 241 21.84 -9.05 1.16
N LEU A 242 23.16 -9.06 0.95
CA LEU A 242 23.79 -9.78 -0.19
C LEU A 242 23.66 -11.29 -0.03
N LEU A 243 23.82 -11.85 1.18
CA LEU A 243 23.56 -13.24 1.48
C LEU A 243 22.13 -13.64 1.17
N SER A 244 21.16 -12.80 1.55
CA SER A 244 19.75 -13.04 1.25
C SER A 244 19.45 -13.07 -0.26
N ILE A 245 20.20 -12.28 -1.04
CA ILE A 245 20.12 -12.32 -2.51
C ILE A 245 20.79 -13.57 -3.06
N ALA A 246 22.01 -13.89 -2.60
CA ALA A 246 22.78 -15.04 -3.09
C ALA A 246 22.08 -16.38 -2.78
N LYS A 247 21.37 -16.50 -1.67
CA LYS A 247 20.56 -17.69 -1.31
C LYS A 247 19.45 -18.04 -2.33
N LEU A 248 19.04 -17.09 -3.16
CA LEU A 248 18.05 -17.35 -4.22
C LEU A 248 18.63 -18.19 -5.38
N PHE A 249 19.96 -18.37 -5.42
CA PHE A 249 20.67 -18.99 -6.51
C PHE A 249 21.48 -20.20 -6.02
N ASP A 250 21.08 -21.41 -6.41
CA ASP A 250 21.68 -22.67 -5.95
C ASP A 250 23.14 -22.84 -6.39
N PHE A 251 23.55 -22.20 -7.48
CA PHE A 251 24.92 -22.29 -8.02
C PHE A 251 25.93 -21.38 -7.28
N ALA A 252 25.45 -20.42 -6.48
CA ALA A 252 26.29 -19.43 -5.81
C ALA A 252 26.73 -19.84 -4.41
N LYS A 253 26.79 -21.15 -4.09
CA LYS A 253 27.13 -21.67 -2.75
C LYS A 253 28.50 -21.24 -2.25
N ASP A 254 29.50 -21.24 -3.13
CA ASP A 254 30.84 -20.82 -2.79
C ASP A 254 30.90 -19.32 -2.43
N LEU A 255 30.19 -18.51 -3.20
CA LEU A 255 30.06 -17.08 -2.92
C LEU A 255 29.27 -16.83 -1.64
N GLN A 256 28.20 -17.60 -1.38
CA GLN A 256 27.46 -17.52 -0.11
C GLN A 256 28.37 -17.82 1.08
N LYS A 257 29.22 -18.84 0.98
CA LYS A 257 30.16 -19.20 2.01
C LYS A 257 31.19 -18.09 2.25
N GLU A 258 31.78 -17.54 1.17
CA GLU A 258 32.74 -16.43 1.25
C GLU A 258 32.13 -15.22 1.96
N ILE A 259 30.91 -14.79 1.59
CA ILE A 259 30.22 -13.65 2.22
C ILE A 259 29.89 -13.95 3.69
N TYR A 260 29.55 -15.21 4.00
CA TYR A 260 29.24 -15.63 5.37
C TYR A 260 30.49 -15.64 6.26
N ASP A 261 31.61 -16.17 5.74
CA ASP A 261 32.89 -16.19 6.46
C ASP A 261 33.39 -14.76 6.72
N ASP A 262 33.26 -13.86 5.73
CA ASP A 262 33.58 -12.43 5.87
C ASP A 262 32.66 -11.72 6.90
N LEU A 263 31.36 -12.04 6.90
CA LEU A 263 30.41 -11.49 7.87
C LEU A 263 30.80 -11.86 9.30
N GLN A 264 31.19 -13.12 9.53
CA GLN A 264 31.65 -13.60 10.84
C GLN A 264 33.01 -13.00 11.24
N ALA A 265 33.92 -12.82 10.29
CA ALA A 265 35.26 -12.28 10.60
C ALA A 265 35.28 -10.77 10.86
N LEU A 266 34.44 -10.01 10.14
CA LEU A 266 34.49 -8.54 10.16
C LEU A 266 33.46 -7.89 11.10
N HIS A 267 32.36 -8.59 11.42
CA HIS A 267 31.21 -8.02 12.14
C HIS A 267 30.74 -8.89 13.32
N THR A 268 31.68 -9.45 14.07
CA THR A 268 31.40 -10.23 15.32
C THR A 268 30.71 -9.40 16.41
N ASP A 269 30.91 -8.09 16.39
CA ASP A 269 30.37 -7.17 17.40
C ASP A 269 28.97 -6.62 17.01
N ASP A 270 28.43 -7.04 15.89
CA ASP A 270 27.12 -6.56 15.43
C ASP A 270 26.01 -7.59 15.76
N PRO A 271 24.96 -7.20 16.49
CA PRO A 271 23.81 -8.05 16.80
C PRO A 271 23.13 -8.68 15.57
N LEU A 272 23.19 -8.02 14.41
CA LEU A 272 22.60 -8.54 13.16
C LEU A 272 23.35 -9.75 12.63
N THR A 273 24.67 -9.84 12.87
CA THR A 273 25.47 -11.02 12.51
C THR A 273 24.99 -12.23 13.30
N TRP A 274 24.84 -12.09 14.61
CA TRP A 274 24.37 -13.15 15.49
C TRP A 274 22.92 -13.56 15.19
N ASP A 275 22.05 -12.59 14.90
CA ASP A 275 20.67 -12.87 14.47
C ASP A 275 20.64 -13.69 13.17
N TYR A 276 21.49 -13.35 12.20
CA TYR A 276 21.59 -14.08 10.96
C TYR A 276 22.11 -15.50 11.17
N VAL A 277 23.20 -15.68 11.93
CA VAL A 277 23.79 -16.99 12.26
C VAL A 277 22.76 -17.87 12.99
N ALA A 278 22.09 -17.33 14.00
CA ALA A 278 21.07 -18.06 14.75
C ALA A 278 19.89 -18.49 13.84
N ARG A 279 19.42 -17.60 12.98
CA ARG A 279 18.32 -17.93 12.04
C ARG A 279 18.72 -18.95 10.98
N GLN A 280 20.00 -19.04 10.65
CA GLN A 280 20.52 -20.06 9.73
C GLN A 280 20.30 -21.48 10.26
N GLU A 281 20.40 -21.68 11.59
CA GLU A 281 20.13 -22.97 12.23
C GLU A 281 18.70 -23.47 12.00
N LEU A 282 17.74 -22.58 11.75
CA LEU A 282 16.37 -22.97 11.37
C LEU A 282 16.27 -23.54 9.95
N GLU A 283 17.16 -23.12 9.05
CA GLU A 283 17.15 -23.49 7.64
C GLU A 283 17.90 -24.80 7.41
N ILE A 284 18.84 -25.16 8.31
CA ILE A 284 19.60 -26.40 8.21
C ILE A 284 18.66 -27.60 8.43
N ILE A 285 18.35 -28.25 7.34
CA ILE A 285 17.66 -29.54 7.36
C ILE A 285 18.69 -30.55 7.80
N SER A 286 18.47 -31.23 8.94
CA SER A 286 19.30 -32.37 9.32
C SER A 286 19.26 -33.37 8.16
N ASN A 287 20.44 -33.78 7.68
CA ASN A 287 20.67 -34.71 6.55
C ASN A 287 20.18 -36.14 6.83
N ALA A 288 19.10 -36.32 7.57
CA ALA A 288 18.43 -37.58 7.68
C ALA A 288 17.71 -37.84 6.34
N GLU A 289 18.12 -38.90 5.64
CA GLU A 289 17.64 -39.30 4.32
C GLU A 289 16.12 -39.54 4.25
N GLU A 290 15.41 -39.49 5.38
CA GLU A 290 13.95 -39.61 5.47
C GLU A 290 13.33 -38.32 6.00
N GLN A 291 12.63 -37.61 5.11
CA GLN A 291 11.76 -36.51 5.58
C GLN A 291 10.72 -37.06 6.54
N PRO A 292 10.54 -36.45 7.72
CA PRO A 292 9.57 -36.92 8.71
C PRO A 292 8.15 -36.93 8.12
N THR A 293 7.59 -38.11 7.96
CA THR A 293 6.27 -38.32 7.34
C THR A 293 5.12 -37.90 8.23
N THR A 294 5.30 -37.93 9.55
CA THR A 294 4.24 -37.58 10.52
C THR A 294 4.27 -36.14 10.97
N LYS A 295 3.09 -35.57 11.25
CA LYS A 295 2.97 -34.18 11.78
C LYS A 295 3.71 -33.99 13.11
N GLN A 296 3.73 -35.04 13.95
CA GLN A 296 4.44 -35.01 15.24
C GLN A 296 5.96 -35.01 15.06
N ALA A 297 6.51 -35.84 14.19
CA ALA A 297 7.95 -35.88 13.91
C ALA A 297 8.44 -34.53 13.35
N ARG A 298 7.67 -33.90 12.45
CA ARG A 298 7.99 -32.55 11.96
C ARG A 298 7.98 -31.49 13.07
N ALA A 299 7.05 -31.60 14.03
CA ALA A 299 7.00 -30.66 15.16
C ALA A 299 8.20 -30.85 16.12
N VAL A 300 8.63 -32.10 16.36
CA VAL A 300 9.83 -32.41 17.17
C VAL A 300 11.08 -31.89 16.48
N GLU A 301 11.28 -32.18 15.20
CA GLU A 301 12.41 -31.68 14.42
C GLU A 301 12.48 -30.15 14.41
N LEU A 302 11.34 -29.49 14.19
CA LEU A 302 11.26 -28.03 14.25
C LEU A 302 11.61 -27.51 15.65
N GLY A 303 11.19 -28.20 16.70
CA GLY A 303 11.54 -27.88 18.08
C GLY A 303 13.05 -27.96 18.33
N GLN A 304 13.71 -28.99 17.83
CA GLN A 304 15.19 -29.15 17.93
C GLN A 304 15.94 -28.04 17.18
N ARG A 305 15.46 -27.66 15.97
CA ARG A 305 16.05 -26.54 15.21
C ARG A 305 15.90 -25.22 15.99
N GLU A 306 14.72 -24.98 16.57
CA GLU A 306 14.50 -23.81 17.42
C GLU A 306 15.37 -23.82 18.69
N GLU A 307 15.67 -25.00 19.24
CA GLU A 307 16.59 -25.15 20.36
C GLU A 307 18.03 -24.76 20.01
N ARG A 308 18.54 -25.25 18.88
CA ARG A 308 19.85 -24.84 18.38
C ARG A 308 19.93 -23.36 18.14
N CYS A 309 18.92 -22.79 17.47
CA CYS A 309 18.82 -21.37 17.23
C CYS A 309 18.84 -20.56 18.55
N CYS A 310 18.09 -20.98 19.56
CA CYS A 310 18.09 -20.33 20.87
C CYS A 310 19.44 -20.45 21.57
N ALA A 311 20.14 -21.57 21.44
CA ALA A 311 21.49 -21.75 22.02
C ALA A 311 22.48 -20.75 21.43
N VAL A 312 22.43 -20.50 20.13
CA VAL A 312 23.24 -19.44 19.48
C VAL A 312 22.91 -18.06 20.04
N TYR A 313 21.62 -17.74 20.22
CA TYR A 313 21.23 -16.46 20.83
C TYR A 313 21.69 -16.33 22.29
N GLU A 314 21.63 -17.42 23.05
CA GLU A 314 22.14 -17.41 24.45
C GLU A 314 23.65 -17.21 24.53
N GLU A 315 24.42 -17.74 23.58
CA GLU A 315 25.86 -17.47 23.44
C GLU A 315 26.09 -16.02 22.99
N ALA A 316 25.31 -15.54 22.00
CA ALA A 316 25.38 -14.16 21.54
C ALA A 316 25.15 -13.13 22.66
N VAL A 317 24.16 -13.37 23.50
CA VAL A 317 23.83 -12.47 24.64
C VAL A 317 24.92 -12.48 25.70
N LYS A 318 25.63 -13.62 25.88
CA LYS A 318 26.81 -13.67 26.80
C LYS A 318 27.98 -12.91 26.22
N SER A 319 28.20 -13.00 24.90
CA SER A 319 29.32 -12.32 24.22
C SER A 319 29.05 -10.83 24.04
N LEU A 320 27.79 -10.45 23.73
CA LEU A 320 27.34 -9.08 23.47
C LEU A 320 26.12 -8.74 24.35
N PRO A 321 26.27 -8.37 25.61
CA PRO A 321 25.17 -8.02 26.50
C PRO A 321 24.62 -6.62 26.18
N THR A 322 24.08 -6.40 24.98
CA THR A 322 23.53 -5.12 24.52
C THR A 322 22.00 -5.18 24.39
N GLU A 323 21.34 -4.03 24.55
CA GLU A 323 19.90 -3.90 24.33
C GLU A 323 19.49 -4.38 22.93
N ALA A 324 20.30 -4.06 21.91
CA ALA A 324 20.04 -4.46 20.52
C ALA A 324 20.06 -6.00 20.34
N MET A 325 21.00 -6.71 21.02
CA MET A 325 21.07 -8.17 20.95
C MET A 325 19.86 -8.82 21.63
N TRP A 326 19.48 -8.33 22.82
CA TRP A 326 18.26 -8.78 23.49
C TRP A 326 17.01 -8.51 22.67
N LYS A 327 16.94 -7.37 21.99
CA LYS A 327 15.86 -7.06 21.06
C LYS A 327 15.76 -8.09 19.94
N CYS A 328 16.86 -8.48 19.32
CA CYS A 328 16.88 -9.52 18.28
C CYS A 328 16.39 -10.87 18.83
N TYR A 329 16.89 -11.29 19.98
CA TYR A 329 16.51 -12.57 20.61
C TYR A 329 15.03 -12.60 20.98
N ILE A 330 14.52 -11.57 21.66
CA ILE A 330 13.12 -11.48 22.07
C ILE A 330 12.21 -11.41 20.84
N THR A 331 12.58 -10.63 19.81
CA THR A 331 11.82 -10.56 18.56
C THR A 331 11.71 -11.92 17.90
N PHE A 332 12.81 -12.68 17.85
CA PHE A 332 12.80 -14.05 17.36
C PHE A 332 11.84 -14.94 18.18
N CYS A 333 11.94 -14.91 19.52
CA CYS A 333 11.06 -15.70 20.39
C CYS A 333 9.57 -15.37 20.15
N LEU A 334 9.22 -14.09 20.05
CA LEU A 334 7.86 -13.63 19.76
C LEU A 334 7.37 -14.06 18.37
N GLU A 335 8.23 -13.99 17.35
CA GLU A 335 7.92 -14.51 16.01
C GLU A 335 7.61 -16.01 16.04
N ARG A 336 8.31 -16.79 16.90
CA ARG A 336 8.06 -18.23 17.05
C ARG A 336 6.76 -18.50 17.79
N VAL A 337 6.43 -17.72 18.83
CA VAL A 337 5.14 -17.81 19.55
C VAL A 337 3.97 -17.50 18.63
N SER A 338 4.09 -16.47 17.79
CA SER A 338 3.02 -16.06 16.86
C SER A 338 2.76 -17.07 15.73
N LYS A 339 3.74 -17.93 15.38
CA LYS A 339 3.56 -18.96 14.34
C LYS A 339 2.65 -20.09 14.82
N ARG A 340 1.58 -20.31 14.10
CA ARG A 340 0.61 -21.37 14.39
C ARG A 340 1.26 -22.75 14.34
N THR A 341 1.04 -23.57 15.36
CA THR A 341 1.47 -24.97 15.43
C THR A 341 0.35 -25.84 15.95
N SER A 342 0.28 -27.07 15.45
CA SER A 342 -0.68 -28.09 15.93
C SER A 342 -0.23 -28.76 17.23
N SER A 343 1.06 -28.68 17.59
CA SER A 343 1.61 -29.28 18.81
C SER A 343 1.47 -28.32 20.00
N SER A 344 0.69 -28.71 21.00
CA SER A 344 0.55 -27.98 22.26
C SER A 344 1.87 -27.93 23.04
N PHE A 345 2.64 -29.01 23.01
CA PHE A 345 3.96 -29.09 23.63
C PHE A 345 4.96 -28.07 23.06
N LEU A 346 5.05 -27.96 21.73
CA LEU A 346 5.91 -26.98 21.09
C LEU A 346 5.48 -25.53 21.41
N ARG A 347 4.16 -25.30 21.48
CA ARG A 347 3.62 -23.99 21.88
C ARG A 347 4.01 -23.63 23.32
N GLY A 348 3.89 -24.57 24.24
CA GLY A 348 4.30 -24.40 25.62
C GLY A 348 5.79 -24.07 25.77
N LYS A 349 6.65 -24.84 25.11
CA LYS A 349 8.12 -24.59 25.10
C LYS A 349 8.49 -23.21 24.54
N ARG A 350 7.85 -22.79 23.44
CA ARG A 350 8.11 -21.45 22.86
C ARG A 350 7.77 -20.34 23.83
N LEU A 351 6.62 -20.49 24.48
CA LEU A 351 6.14 -19.53 25.45
C LEU A 351 7.07 -19.46 26.68
N GLU A 352 7.42 -20.60 27.24
CA GLU A 352 8.32 -20.71 28.37
C GLU A 352 9.69 -20.05 28.08
N ARG A 353 10.28 -20.32 26.91
CA ARG A 353 11.52 -19.67 26.47
C ARG A 353 11.39 -18.16 26.36
N THR A 354 10.27 -17.70 25.78
CA THR A 354 10.01 -16.25 25.65
C THR A 354 9.93 -15.60 27.02
N MET A 355 9.27 -16.24 27.98
CA MET A 355 9.18 -15.75 29.35
C MET A 355 10.53 -15.73 30.06
N ILE A 356 11.36 -16.75 29.87
CA ILE A 356 12.73 -16.81 30.41
C ILE A 356 13.61 -15.70 29.80
N ALA A 357 13.50 -15.48 28.50
CA ALA A 357 14.23 -14.42 27.79
C ALA A 357 13.87 -13.03 28.33
N PHE A 358 12.56 -12.75 28.49
CA PHE A 358 12.10 -11.49 29.06
C PHE A 358 12.57 -11.28 30.50
N LYS A 359 12.47 -12.31 31.37
CA LYS A 359 12.92 -12.22 32.75
C LYS A 359 14.43 -11.94 32.86
N LYS A 360 15.26 -12.66 32.12
CA LYS A 360 16.71 -12.43 32.09
C LYS A 360 17.07 -11.03 31.59
N ALA A 361 16.40 -10.58 30.52
CA ALA A 361 16.65 -9.23 29.99
C ALA A 361 16.16 -8.12 30.94
N HIS A 362 15.10 -8.37 31.72
CA HIS A 362 14.61 -7.47 32.75
C HIS A 362 15.60 -7.34 33.92
N GLU A 363 16.11 -8.48 34.41
CA GLU A 363 17.14 -8.52 35.49
C GLU A 363 18.38 -7.70 35.10
N LEU A 364 18.78 -7.75 33.84
CA LEU A 364 19.91 -6.99 33.31
C LEU A 364 19.56 -5.52 32.96
N LYS A 365 18.28 -5.11 33.07
CA LYS A 365 17.78 -3.78 32.71
C LYS A 365 18.04 -3.39 31.24
N LEU A 366 18.02 -4.36 30.34
CA LEU A 366 18.31 -4.20 28.92
C LEU A 366 17.04 -4.29 28.02
N LEU A 367 15.86 -4.12 28.63
CA LEU A 367 14.57 -4.10 27.89
C LEU A 367 14.19 -2.68 27.50
N ALA A 368 13.85 -2.48 26.21
CA ALA A 368 13.26 -1.26 25.72
C ALA A 368 11.75 -1.18 26.04
N GLU A 369 11.17 0.02 25.96
CA GLU A 369 9.74 0.27 26.18
C GLU A 369 8.82 -0.66 25.37
N LEU A 370 9.14 -0.84 24.08
CA LEU A 370 8.36 -1.69 23.18
C LEU A 370 8.33 -3.15 23.64
N GLN A 371 9.42 -3.64 24.22
CA GLN A 371 9.53 -5.02 24.70
C GLN A 371 8.73 -5.22 25.98
N TYR A 372 8.69 -4.24 26.90
CA TYR A 372 7.79 -4.26 28.05
C TYR A 372 6.33 -4.31 27.61
N LYS A 373 5.96 -3.49 26.64
CA LYS A 373 4.62 -3.53 26.05
C LYS A 373 4.25 -4.94 25.56
N GLN A 374 5.13 -5.55 24.74
CA GLN A 374 4.91 -6.88 24.18
C GLN A 374 4.84 -7.97 25.27
N TRP A 375 5.64 -7.81 26.33
CA TRP A 375 5.63 -8.74 27.46
C TRP A 375 4.33 -8.65 28.25
N ILE A 376 3.86 -7.45 28.57
CA ILE A 376 2.59 -7.22 29.27
C ILE A 376 1.42 -7.75 28.42
N GLU A 377 1.39 -7.46 27.12
CA GLU A 377 0.36 -7.97 26.19
C GLU A 377 0.35 -9.51 26.15
N LEU A 378 1.51 -10.15 26.17
CA LEU A 378 1.60 -11.61 26.21
C LEU A 378 1.07 -12.18 27.53
N LEU A 379 1.35 -11.54 28.67
CA LEU A 379 0.92 -11.95 30.00
C LEU A 379 -0.57 -11.70 30.26
N LEU A 380 -1.18 -10.67 29.70
CA LEU A 380 -2.59 -10.35 29.82
C LEU A 380 -3.49 -11.56 29.48
N HIS A 381 -3.04 -12.39 28.53
CA HIS A 381 -3.80 -13.58 28.12
C HIS A 381 -3.54 -14.83 28.97
N GLN A 382 -2.60 -14.77 29.94
CA GLN A 382 -2.13 -15.95 30.69
C GLN A 382 -2.24 -15.78 32.22
N ASP A 383 -1.67 -14.74 32.77
CA ASP A 383 -1.60 -14.48 34.21
C ASP A 383 -1.62 -12.97 34.48
N CYS A 384 -2.78 -12.47 34.86
CA CYS A 384 -2.97 -11.05 35.17
C CYS A 384 -2.11 -10.57 36.36
N ARG A 385 -1.71 -11.45 37.30
CA ARG A 385 -0.89 -11.06 38.44
C ARG A 385 0.54 -10.73 37.99
N GLN A 386 1.16 -11.64 37.22
CA GLN A 386 2.50 -11.38 36.66
C GLN A 386 2.47 -10.20 35.70
N ALA A 387 1.40 -10.02 34.93
CA ALA A 387 1.23 -8.86 34.06
C ALA A 387 1.27 -7.54 34.85
N LEU A 388 0.66 -7.51 36.04
CA LEU A 388 0.68 -6.34 36.91
C LEU A 388 2.08 -6.03 37.45
N GLU A 389 2.80 -7.04 37.97
CA GLU A 389 4.16 -6.89 38.47
C GLU A 389 5.12 -6.34 37.39
N VAL A 390 5.00 -6.88 36.18
CA VAL A 390 5.81 -6.40 35.04
C VAL A 390 5.41 -5.00 34.61
N ALA A 391 4.11 -4.66 34.64
CA ALA A 391 3.62 -3.33 34.27
C ALA A 391 4.05 -2.28 35.31
N GLU A 392 4.07 -2.64 36.61
CA GLU A 392 4.59 -1.77 37.68
C GLU A 392 6.09 -1.52 37.50
N ALA A 393 6.89 -2.56 37.31
CA ALA A 393 8.31 -2.41 37.00
C ALA A 393 8.56 -1.59 35.72
N GLY A 394 7.74 -1.77 34.71
CA GLY A 394 7.79 -0.98 33.48
C GLY A 394 7.50 0.51 33.70
N THR A 395 6.49 0.85 34.54
CA THR A 395 6.16 2.25 34.87
C THR A 395 7.21 2.91 35.75
N GLU A 396 7.93 2.17 36.57
CA GLU A 396 9.05 2.69 37.35
C GLU A 396 10.25 3.08 36.46
N LEU A 397 10.52 2.31 35.42
CA LEU A 397 11.63 2.55 34.50
C LEU A 397 11.28 3.61 33.44
N PHE A 398 10.04 3.61 32.93
CA PHE A 398 9.56 4.49 31.85
C PHE A 398 8.41 5.37 32.34
N LYS A 399 8.67 6.24 33.31
CA LYS A 399 7.64 7.10 33.94
C LYS A 399 6.94 8.02 32.97
N ASP A 400 7.61 8.42 31.88
CA ASP A 400 7.09 9.34 30.86
C ASP A 400 6.31 8.62 29.74
N SER A 401 6.23 7.29 29.76
CA SER A 401 5.58 6.51 28.69
C SER A 401 4.07 6.35 28.94
N VAL A 402 3.27 6.99 28.12
CA VAL A 402 1.81 6.84 28.13
C VAL A 402 1.37 5.41 27.82
N THR A 403 2.11 4.70 26.95
CA THR A 403 1.74 3.36 26.51
C THR A 403 1.84 2.34 27.62
N ILE A 404 2.89 2.40 28.45
CA ILE A 404 3.06 1.48 29.58
C ILE A 404 2.05 1.80 30.68
N TRP A 405 1.80 3.08 30.97
CA TRP A 405 0.76 3.49 31.92
C TRP A 405 -0.62 3.02 31.47
N GLN A 406 -0.95 3.15 30.19
CA GLN A 406 -2.21 2.64 29.64
C GLN A 406 -2.37 1.14 29.83
N LEU A 407 -1.30 0.36 29.60
CA LEU A 407 -1.32 -1.08 29.82
C LEU A 407 -1.44 -1.45 31.29
N ARG A 408 -0.71 -0.78 32.19
CA ARG A 408 -0.83 -1.00 33.65
C ARG A 408 -2.27 -0.76 34.12
N LEU A 409 -2.88 0.34 33.67
CA LEU A 409 -4.26 0.67 33.99
C LEU A 409 -5.25 -0.34 33.41
N GLN A 410 -5.01 -0.81 32.18
CA GLN A 410 -5.83 -1.85 31.58
C GLN A 410 -5.75 -3.18 32.38
N VAL A 411 -4.56 -3.59 32.80
CA VAL A 411 -4.35 -4.78 33.65
C VAL A 411 -5.09 -4.62 35.00
N LEU A 412 -5.02 -3.44 35.61
CA LEU A 412 -5.74 -3.14 36.84
C LEU A 412 -7.26 -3.18 36.68
N ILE A 413 -7.78 -2.70 35.55
CA ILE A 413 -9.20 -2.73 35.22
C ILE A 413 -9.65 -4.19 35.01
N ASP A 414 -8.89 -4.98 34.26
CA ASP A 414 -9.21 -6.38 33.97
C ASP A 414 -9.16 -7.25 35.24
N SER A 415 -8.23 -6.94 36.17
CA SER A 415 -8.10 -7.61 37.48
C SER A 415 -9.09 -7.11 38.54
N LYS A 416 -9.91 -6.08 38.21
CA LYS A 416 -10.86 -5.42 39.14
C LYS A 416 -10.23 -5.00 40.48
N SER A 417 -9.00 -4.47 40.42
CA SER A 417 -8.28 -3.99 41.62
C SER A 417 -9.01 -2.82 42.28
N PRO A 418 -9.00 -2.70 43.61
CA PRO A 418 -9.60 -1.54 44.31
C PRO A 418 -8.82 -0.23 44.09
N ASN A 419 -7.56 -0.30 43.69
CA ASN A 419 -6.64 0.87 43.63
C ASN A 419 -6.60 1.57 42.25
N ILE A 420 -7.53 1.28 41.35
CA ILE A 420 -7.51 1.81 39.98
C ILE A 420 -7.51 3.35 39.95
N ALA A 421 -8.33 4.00 40.78
CA ALA A 421 -8.42 5.46 40.82
C ALA A 421 -7.10 6.12 41.23
N VAL A 422 -6.42 5.52 42.24
CA VAL A 422 -5.12 6.03 42.71
C VAL A 422 -4.06 5.89 41.61
N ALA A 423 -4.07 4.77 40.87
CA ALA A 423 -3.14 4.54 39.77
C ALA A 423 -3.34 5.54 38.61
N PHE A 424 -4.58 5.96 38.33
CA PHE A 424 -4.82 7.05 37.37
C PHE A 424 -4.25 8.38 37.83
N GLU A 425 -4.45 8.73 39.11
CA GLU A 425 -3.90 9.97 39.66
C GLU A 425 -2.37 9.95 39.67
N GLU A 426 -1.76 8.83 40.01
CA GLU A 426 -0.30 8.63 39.93
C GLU A 426 0.23 8.83 38.49
N ALA A 427 -0.45 8.26 37.50
CA ALA A 427 -0.11 8.44 36.09
C ALA A 427 -0.12 9.92 35.65
N PHE A 428 -1.11 10.69 36.08
CA PHE A 428 -1.23 12.11 35.71
C PHE A 428 -0.21 13.02 36.42
N VAL A 429 0.39 12.57 37.53
CA VAL A 429 1.48 13.31 38.18
C VAL A 429 2.77 13.22 37.35
N HIS A 430 3.02 12.04 36.74
CA HIS A 430 4.24 11.81 35.97
C HIS A 430 4.17 12.22 34.51
N LEU A 431 2.97 12.19 33.92
CA LEU A 431 2.79 12.43 32.50
C LEU A 431 2.42 13.88 32.17
N LYS A 432 2.85 14.37 31.02
CA LYS A 432 2.47 15.70 30.52
C LYS A 432 0.99 15.74 30.11
N PRO A 433 0.21 16.76 30.49
CA PRO A 433 -1.23 16.84 30.22
C PRO A 433 -1.62 16.64 28.74
N GLN A 434 -0.78 17.12 27.81
CA GLN A 434 -1.03 17.07 26.36
C GLN A 434 -1.06 15.64 25.78
N VAL A 435 -0.38 14.70 26.44
CA VAL A 435 -0.24 13.30 25.97
C VAL A 435 -1.20 12.36 26.70
N CYS A 436 -1.85 12.83 27.77
CA CYS A 436 -2.69 12.00 28.64
C CYS A 436 -4.09 11.70 28.07
N LEU A 437 -4.44 12.18 26.89
CA LEU A 437 -5.76 11.94 26.29
C LEU A 437 -6.22 10.47 26.33
N PRO A 438 -5.38 9.47 25.95
CA PRO A 438 -5.80 8.06 25.98
C PRO A 438 -6.16 7.57 27.39
N LEU A 439 -5.46 8.07 28.41
CA LEU A 439 -5.72 7.70 29.82
C LEU A 439 -7.01 8.32 30.35
N TRP A 440 -7.30 9.57 29.98
CA TRP A 440 -8.56 10.21 30.33
C TRP A 440 -9.76 9.49 29.72
N ILE A 441 -9.63 9.06 28.46
CA ILE A 441 -10.66 8.27 27.78
C ILE A 441 -10.85 6.92 28.50
N LEU A 442 -9.77 6.23 28.81
CA LEU A 442 -9.80 4.94 29.51
C LEU A 442 -10.44 5.09 30.90
N TRP A 443 -10.12 6.18 31.62
CA TRP A 443 -10.71 6.44 32.94
C TRP A 443 -12.21 6.72 32.85
N ALA A 444 -12.64 7.49 31.86
CA ALA A 444 -14.05 7.76 31.64
C ALA A 444 -14.83 6.49 31.28
N GLU A 445 -14.27 5.65 30.39
CA GLU A 445 -14.87 4.36 29.99
C GLU A 445 -14.97 3.39 31.16
N TRP A 446 -13.94 3.30 32.00
CA TRP A 446 -13.99 2.49 33.22
C TRP A 446 -15.01 3.02 34.23
N SER A 447 -15.08 4.33 34.42
CA SER A 447 -16.03 4.96 35.35
C SER A 447 -17.48 4.78 34.90
N GLU A 448 -17.75 4.81 33.59
CA GLU A 448 -19.07 4.55 33.02
C GLU A 448 -19.62 3.16 33.43
N GLY A 449 -18.72 2.15 33.51
CA GLY A 449 -19.08 0.77 33.90
C GLY A 449 -19.11 0.48 35.40
N SER A 450 -18.44 1.29 36.23
CA SER A 450 -18.16 0.93 37.64
C SER A 450 -18.55 1.96 38.69
N LYS A 451 -18.82 3.22 38.31
CA LYS A 451 -19.13 4.33 39.21
C LYS A 451 -20.47 5.02 38.91
N SER A 452 -20.80 6.04 39.74
CA SER A 452 -21.99 6.85 39.51
C SER A 452 -21.86 7.74 38.26
N GLU A 453 -23.01 8.20 37.77
CA GLU A 453 -23.05 9.16 36.64
C GLU A 453 -22.39 10.48 36.99
N GLU A 454 -22.54 10.92 38.26
CA GLU A 454 -21.95 12.17 38.76
C GLU A 454 -20.43 12.10 38.79
N ASP A 455 -19.85 10.98 39.25
CA ASP A 455 -18.39 10.74 39.23
C ASP A 455 -17.83 10.72 37.83
N THR A 456 -18.54 10.07 36.90
CA THR A 456 -18.12 10.02 35.50
C THR A 456 -18.15 11.39 34.83
N GLU A 457 -19.18 12.19 35.14
CA GLU A 457 -19.26 13.57 34.66
C GLU A 457 -18.14 14.44 35.23
N ALA A 458 -17.79 14.23 36.51
CA ALA A 458 -16.67 14.94 37.13
C ALA A 458 -15.32 14.62 36.47
N ILE A 459 -15.12 13.35 36.05
CA ILE A 459 -13.92 12.92 35.31
C ILE A 459 -13.85 13.62 33.95
N PHE A 460 -14.96 13.66 33.19
CA PHE A 460 -14.98 14.38 31.90
C PHE A 460 -14.68 15.88 32.07
N LYS A 461 -15.20 16.51 33.10
CA LYS A 461 -14.94 17.93 33.41
C LYS A 461 -13.47 18.16 33.78
N LYS A 462 -12.87 17.29 34.63
CA LYS A 462 -11.45 17.36 34.97
C LYS A 462 -10.56 17.15 33.71
N ALA A 463 -10.91 16.18 32.86
CA ALA A 463 -10.20 15.91 31.65
C ALA A 463 -10.21 17.09 30.65
N LEU A 464 -11.35 17.78 30.51
CA LEU A 464 -11.48 18.96 29.64
C LEU A 464 -10.69 20.18 30.14
N VAL A 465 -10.41 20.26 31.43
CA VAL A 465 -9.52 21.30 31.99
C VAL A 465 -8.05 20.93 31.71
N ALA A 466 -7.70 19.64 31.82
CA ALA A 466 -6.33 19.17 31.66
C ALA A 466 -5.89 19.11 30.20
N VAL A 467 -6.80 18.68 29.29
CA VAL A 467 -6.50 18.48 27.87
C VAL A 467 -7.04 19.64 27.06
N THR A 468 -6.14 20.47 26.53
CA THR A 468 -6.48 21.67 25.75
C THR A 468 -6.12 21.53 24.27
N GLY A 469 -6.66 22.37 23.40
CA GLY A 469 -6.34 22.43 21.98
C GLY A 469 -6.95 21.27 21.18
N ALA A 470 -6.27 20.84 20.11
CA ALA A 470 -6.76 19.83 19.16
C ALA A 470 -7.09 18.47 19.81
N SER A 471 -6.35 18.08 20.84
CA SER A 471 -6.58 16.83 21.58
C SER A 471 -7.91 16.81 22.35
N SER A 472 -8.45 17.99 22.73
CA SER A 472 -9.73 18.07 23.44
C SER A 472 -10.95 17.74 22.56
N VAL A 473 -10.80 17.76 21.25
CA VAL A 473 -11.89 17.49 20.29
C VAL A 473 -12.45 16.08 20.49
N THR A 474 -11.56 15.07 20.51
CA THR A 474 -11.96 13.67 20.70
C THR A 474 -12.64 13.45 22.05
N LEU A 475 -12.17 14.15 23.09
CA LEU A 475 -12.75 14.06 24.44
C LEU A 475 -14.17 14.68 24.48
N LYS A 476 -14.39 15.80 23.80
CA LYS A 476 -15.72 16.42 23.68
C LYS A 476 -16.72 15.53 22.95
N ASP A 477 -16.26 14.88 21.86
CA ASP A 477 -17.08 13.92 21.11
C ASP A 477 -17.50 12.72 21.98
N LYS A 478 -16.57 12.19 22.78
CA LYS A 478 -16.84 11.09 23.73
C LYS A 478 -17.76 11.53 24.87
N TYR A 479 -17.56 12.74 25.40
CA TYR A 479 -18.40 13.28 26.47
C TYR A 479 -19.85 13.51 25.99
N LEU A 480 -20.03 14.01 24.79
CA LEU A 480 -21.36 14.16 24.17
C LEU A 480 -22.07 12.81 23.98
N ASP A 481 -21.34 11.80 23.48
CA ASP A 481 -21.87 10.44 23.30
C ASP A 481 -22.28 9.81 24.64
N TRP A 482 -21.43 9.95 25.67
CA TRP A 482 -21.74 9.47 27.00
C TRP A 482 -22.98 10.16 27.59
N ALA A 483 -23.07 11.50 27.47
CA ALA A 483 -24.20 12.27 27.97
C ALA A 483 -25.53 11.84 27.30
N TYR A 484 -25.48 11.48 26.01
CA TYR A 484 -26.66 10.95 25.32
C TYR A 484 -27.05 9.56 25.82
N ARG A 485 -26.06 8.67 26.04
CA ARG A 485 -26.34 7.30 26.55
C ARG A 485 -26.87 7.32 27.98
N SER A 486 -26.35 8.16 28.85
CA SER A 486 -26.70 8.19 30.29
C SER A 486 -27.98 8.97 30.61
N GLY A 487 -28.22 10.11 30.00
CA GLY A 487 -29.34 11.00 30.32
C GLY A 487 -30.17 11.47 29.14
N GLY A 488 -30.00 10.80 27.98
CA GLY A 488 -30.73 11.10 26.75
C GLY A 488 -30.46 12.49 26.19
N TYR A 489 -31.36 12.95 25.35
CA TYR A 489 -31.23 14.22 24.64
C TYR A 489 -31.10 15.44 25.59
N LYS A 490 -31.82 15.48 26.71
CA LYS A 490 -31.78 16.63 27.65
C LYS A 490 -30.38 16.84 28.21
N LYS A 491 -29.71 15.75 28.65
CA LYS A 491 -28.35 15.81 29.20
C LYS A 491 -27.35 16.14 28.11
N ALA A 492 -27.45 15.49 26.94
CA ALA A 492 -26.59 15.80 25.79
C ALA A 492 -26.69 17.27 25.37
N ARG A 493 -27.89 17.87 25.36
CA ARG A 493 -28.07 19.27 25.04
C ARG A 493 -27.47 20.19 26.12
N ALA A 494 -27.54 19.84 27.38
CA ALA A 494 -26.92 20.61 28.48
C ALA A 494 -25.39 20.60 28.32
N VAL A 495 -24.80 19.43 28.06
CA VAL A 495 -23.37 19.29 27.80
C VAL A 495 -22.95 20.04 26.53
N PHE A 496 -23.70 19.91 25.44
CA PHE A 496 -23.44 20.67 24.22
C PHE A 496 -23.40 22.18 24.49
N LYS A 497 -24.35 22.71 25.25
CA LYS A 497 -24.36 24.13 25.64
C LYS A 497 -23.17 24.51 26.51
N SER A 498 -22.79 23.70 27.49
CA SER A 498 -21.64 23.97 28.36
C SER A 498 -20.30 24.00 27.61
N LEU A 499 -20.19 23.26 26.53
CA LEU A 499 -18.97 23.17 25.71
C LEU A 499 -18.87 24.23 24.61
N GLN A 500 -19.91 25.03 24.38
CA GLN A 500 -20.00 26.00 23.28
C GLN A 500 -18.85 27.00 23.19
N GLU A 501 -18.26 27.37 24.31
CA GLU A 501 -17.17 28.36 24.39
C GLU A 501 -15.78 27.73 24.30
N SER A 502 -15.68 26.40 24.41
CA SER A 502 -14.39 25.68 24.43
C SER A 502 -14.00 25.23 23.04
N ARG A 503 -13.36 26.09 22.23
CA ARG A 503 -12.77 25.70 20.93
C ARG A 503 -11.48 24.90 21.10
N PRO A 504 -11.08 24.04 20.10
CA PRO A 504 -11.74 23.73 18.82
C PRO A 504 -12.80 22.60 18.90
N PHE A 505 -13.57 22.42 17.81
CA PHE A 505 -14.59 21.38 17.67
C PHE A 505 -14.30 20.49 16.44
N SER A 506 -14.95 19.30 16.40
CA SER A 506 -15.04 18.48 15.20
C SER A 506 -16.34 18.77 14.43
N VAL A 507 -16.35 18.47 13.15
CA VAL A 507 -17.61 18.47 12.37
C VAL A 507 -18.57 17.42 12.93
N ASP A 508 -18.03 16.29 13.41
CA ASP A 508 -18.79 15.17 13.95
C ASP A 508 -19.50 15.53 15.26
N PHE A 509 -18.94 16.44 16.06
CA PHE A 509 -19.59 16.97 17.27
C PHE A 509 -20.95 17.60 16.97
N PHE A 510 -21.01 18.45 15.96
CA PHE A 510 -22.26 19.06 15.52
C PHE A 510 -23.18 18.06 14.81
N ARG A 511 -22.63 17.17 14.00
CA ARG A 511 -23.38 16.11 13.30
C ARG A 511 -24.10 15.19 14.27
N LYS A 512 -23.44 14.75 15.33
CA LYS A 512 -24.04 13.94 16.40
C LYS A 512 -25.18 14.67 17.10
N MET A 513 -24.98 15.93 17.45
CA MET A 513 -26.04 16.70 18.11
C MET A 513 -27.27 16.90 17.20
N MET A 514 -27.06 17.13 15.90
CA MET A 514 -28.14 17.18 14.92
C MET A 514 -28.87 15.85 14.77
N GLN A 515 -28.12 14.74 14.82
CA GLN A 515 -28.71 13.41 14.78
C GLN A 515 -29.57 13.15 16.02
N PHE A 516 -29.07 13.48 17.23
CA PHE A 516 -29.79 13.32 18.48
C PHE A 516 -31.10 14.15 18.50
N GLU A 517 -31.11 15.36 17.89
CA GLU A 517 -32.33 16.13 17.74
C GLU A 517 -33.32 15.49 16.76
N LYS A 518 -32.85 14.93 15.66
CA LYS A 518 -33.69 14.23 14.64
C LYS A 518 -34.33 12.95 15.20
N GLU A 519 -33.66 12.29 16.13
CA GLU A 519 -34.16 11.05 16.77
C GLU A 519 -35.27 11.30 17.82
N GLN A 520 -35.52 12.57 18.22
CA GLN A 520 -36.57 12.90 19.16
C GLN A 520 -37.94 12.96 18.47
N GLU A 521 -38.96 12.40 19.09
CA GLU A 521 -40.35 12.47 18.61
C GLU A 521 -40.85 13.91 18.44
N SER A 522 -40.36 14.84 19.28
CA SER A 522 -40.67 16.27 19.22
C SER A 522 -39.52 17.09 18.67
N CYS A 523 -39.00 16.69 17.50
CA CYS A 523 -37.91 17.40 16.83
C CYS A 523 -38.28 18.88 16.57
N LYS A 524 -37.46 19.80 17.08
CA LYS A 524 -37.68 21.24 16.91
C LYS A 524 -36.77 21.79 15.81
N MET A 525 -37.36 22.18 14.70
CA MET A 525 -36.61 22.73 13.55
C MET A 525 -35.77 23.98 13.93
N VAL A 526 -36.20 24.75 14.95
CA VAL A 526 -35.44 25.90 15.45
C VAL A 526 -34.07 25.45 16.03
N ASN A 527 -34.05 24.32 16.76
CA ASN A 527 -32.80 23.80 17.35
C ASN A 527 -31.87 23.27 16.27
N LEU A 528 -32.40 22.52 15.29
CA LEU A 528 -31.63 22.04 14.16
C LEU A 528 -30.97 23.18 13.38
N ARG A 529 -31.76 24.25 13.13
CA ARG A 529 -31.24 25.44 12.44
C ARG A 529 -30.08 26.07 13.23
N ASP A 530 -30.22 26.24 14.55
CA ASP A 530 -29.17 26.79 15.43
C ASP A 530 -27.88 25.93 15.36
N TYR A 531 -27.98 24.60 15.36
CA TYR A 531 -26.82 23.71 15.23
C TYR A 531 -26.14 23.81 13.87
N TYR A 532 -26.91 23.90 12.75
CA TYR A 532 -26.37 24.12 11.41
C TYR A 532 -25.67 25.46 11.27
N GLU A 533 -26.31 26.54 11.73
CA GLU A 533 -25.73 27.89 11.67
C GLU A 533 -24.41 27.97 12.45
N ARG A 534 -24.35 27.33 13.61
CA ARG A 534 -23.10 27.25 14.39
C ARG A 534 -22.03 26.45 13.73
N ALA A 535 -22.36 25.29 13.17
CA ALA A 535 -21.42 24.48 12.40
C ALA A 535 -20.87 25.26 11.19
N LEU A 536 -21.73 26.02 10.49
CA LEU A 536 -21.31 26.86 9.37
C LEU A 536 -20.40 28.02 9.81
N ARG A 537 -20.62 28.61 10.96
CA ARG A 537 -19.73 29.66 11.50
C ARG A 537 -18.35 29.12 11.83
N GLU A 538 -18.24 27.87 12.33
CA GLU A 538 -16.96 27.27 12.70
C GLU A 538 -16.21 26.71 11.48
N PHE A 539 -16.89 26.12 10.49
CA PHE A 539 -16.27 25.39 9.40
C PHE A 539 -16.50 25.98 8.00
N GLY A 540 -17.35 26.98 7.85
CA GLY A 540 -17.74 27.52 6.53
C GLY A 540 -16.59 28.14 5.72
N SER A 541 -15.49 28.52 6.37
CA SER A 541 -14.30 29.10 5.73
C SER A 541 -13.17 28.07 5.51
N THR A 542 -13.29 26.84 5.96
CA THR A 542 -12.22 25.84 5.88
C THR A 542 -12.31 25.01 4.59
N ASP A 543 -11.14 24.66 4.00
CA ASP A 543 -11.05 23.84 2.81
C ASP A 543 -11.60 22.41 2.98
N SER A 544 -11.75 21.93 4.21
CA SER A 544 -12.44 20.69 4.53
C SER A 544 -13.91 20.67 4.09
N ALA A 545 -14.57 21.82 4.02
CA ALA A 545 -15.91 21.95 3.44
C ALA A 545 -15.92 21.84 1.90
N LYS A 546 -14.77 22.05 1.24
CA LYS A 546 -14.61 22.02 -0.23
C LYS A 546 -14.14 20.66 -0.77
N VAL A 547 -13.57 19.80 0.06
CA VAL A 547 -12.86 18.59 -0.37
C VAL A 547 -13.77 17.37 -0.59
N GLU A 548 -14.98 17.35 -0.03
CA GLU A 548 -15.96 16.29 -0.27
C GLU A 548 -17.33 16.85 -0.66
N PRO A 549 -17.55 17.18 -1.95
CA PRO A 549 -18.85 17.74 -2.37
C PRO A 549 -20.04 16.76 -2.25
N GLY A 550 -19.81 15.52 -1.82
CA GLY A 550 -20.86 14.51 -1.61
C GLY A 550 -21.10 14.12 -0.13
N ARG A 551 -20.30 14.58 0.82
CA ARG A 551 -20.41 14.20 2.25
C ARG A 551 -20.62 15.36 3.23
N CYS A 552 -20.39 16.60 2.83
CA CYS A 552 -20.78 17.76 3.64
C CYS A 552 -22.25 18.13 3.37
N LEU A 553 -23.16 17.41 3.97
CA LEU A 553 -24.61 17.69 3.94
C LEU A 553 -24.97 19.03 4.63
N LEU A 554 -24.06 19.62 5.42
CA LEU A 554 -24.31 20.82 6.20
C LEU A 554 -24.75 22.05 5.39
N PRO A 555 -24.07 22.47 4.28
CA PRO A 555 -24.51 23.63 3.51
C PRO A 555 -25.78 23.39 2.72
N THR A 556 -26.00 22.18 2.26
CA THR A 556 -27.18 21.82 1.44
C THR A 556 -28.43 21.67 2.31
N GLU A 557 -28.31 21.04 3.49
CA GLU A 557 -29.42 20.91 4.43
C GLU A 557 -29.79 22.23 5.08
N ALA A 558 -28.82 23.09 5.42
CA ALA A 558 -29.10 24.44 5.93
C ALA A 558 -29.85 25.31 4.89
N ARG A 559 -29.47 25.23 3.61
CA ARG A 559 -30.19 25.91 2.51
C ARG A 559 -31.58 25.31 2.26
N ALA A 560 -31.76 24.00 2.42
CA ALA A 560 -33.09 23.38 2.31
C ALA A 560 -34.01 23.89 3.44
N LEU A 561 -33.51 24.02 4.67
CA LEU A 561 -34.24 24.60 5.79
C LEU A 561 -34.55 26.10 5.60
N GLU A 562 -33.68 26.84 4.93
CA GLU A 562 -33.95 28.25 4.55
C GLU A 562 -35.06 28.33 3.48
N LEU A 563 -35.11 27.43 2.54
CA LEU A 563 -36.16 27.35 1.50
C LEU A 563 -37.51 26.90 2.05
N GLU A 564 -37.56 25.98 3.01
CA GLU A 564 -38.81 25.59 3.68
C GLU A 564 -39.41 26.68 4.58
N ASN A 565 -38.58 27.53 5.16
CA ASN A 565 -39.02 28.65 6.01
C ASN A 565 -39.25 29.99 5.27
N ALA A 566 -38.94 30.03 3.96
CA ALA A 566 -39.11 31.22 3.12
C ALA A 566 -40.46 31.31 2.43
N VAL A 567 -41.49 30.53 2.84
CA VAL A 567 -42.86 30.69 2.31
C VAL A 567 -43.73 31.22 3.42
N PRO A 568 -43.96 32.55 3.44
CA PRO A 568 -45.31 33.01 3.67
C PRO A 568 -45.84 33.83 2.50
N VAL A 569 -47.01 33.44 2.08
CA VAL A 569 -48.04 34.31 1.46
C VAL A 569 -47.62 35.11 0.23
N ALA A 570 -47.87 34.56 -0.94
CA ALA A 570 -48.72 35.15 -1.97
C ALA A 570 -48.56 34.41 -3.30
N THR A 571 -49.69 34.16 -3.86
CA THR A 571 -50.01 33.88 -5.26
C THR A 571 -49.99 32.40 -5.69
N GLY A 572 -51.13 31.76 -5.40
CA GLY A 572 -51.71 30.83 -6.33
C GLY A 572 -51.85 31.51 -7.70
N THR A 573 -51.10 31.03 -8.67
CA THR A 573 -51.33 31.18 -10.12
C THR A 573 -50.09 30.99 -10.95
N LEU A 574 -49.24 30.01 -10.64
CA LEU A 574 -48.17 29.63 -11.60
C LEU A 574 -47.70 28.15 -11.52
N LEU A 575 -48.36 27.35 -10.68
CA LEU A 575 -48.06 25.89 -10.56
C LEU A 575 -49.03 25.02 -11.39
N GLY A 576 -49.97 25.64 -12.12
CA GLY A 576 -50.93 24.94 -12.99
C GLY A 576 -50.50 24.71 -14.45
N LYS A 577 -49.32 25.22 -14.86
CA LYS A 577 -48.88 25.09 -16.28
C LYS A 577 -47.64 24.24 -16.51
N VAL A 578 -47.00 23.68 -15.48
CA VAL A 578 -45.86 22.82 -15.66
C VAL A 578 -46.18 21.33 -15.47
N ARG A 579 -47.34 21.01 -14.85
CA ARG A 579 -47.78 19.62 -14.63
C ARG A 579 -48.56 19.01 -15.79
N LEU A 580 -48.94 19.78 -16.83
CA LEU A 580 -49.66 19.30 -18.02
C LEU A 580 -48.74 19.01 -19.21
N ARG A 581 -47.43 19.07 -19.08
CA ARG A 581 -46.47 18.70 -20.14
C ARG A 581 -45.72 17.40 -19.93
N GLU A 582 -45.83 16.77 -18.78
CA GLU A 582 -45.22 15.46 -18.48
C GLU A 582 -46.20 14.29 -18.57
N GLU A 583 -47.50 14.51 -18.59
CA GLU A 583 -48.52 13.47 -18.74
C GLU A 583 -48.96 13.16 -20.19
N GLU A 584 -48.55 13.97 -21.18
CA GLU A 584 -48.88 13.71 -22.59
C GLU A 584 -47.83 12.94 -23.41
N GLN A 585 -46.73 12.47 -22.77
CA GLN A 585 -45.71 11.65 -23.46
C GLN A 585 -45.64 10.18 -23.04
N ASN A 586 -46.57 9.71 -22.19
CA ASN A 586 -46.54 8.31 -21.69
C ASN A 586 -47.69 7.42 -22.18
N ASP A 587 -48.53 7.88 -23.11
CA ASP A 587 -49.71 7.12 -23.59
C ASP A 587 -49.60 6.54 -25.01
N GLN A 588 -48.35 6.31 -25.50
CA GLN A 588 -48.17 5.54 -26.76
C GLN A 588 -47.09 4.47 -26.65
N ALA A 589 -47.30 3.44 -25.85
CA ALA A 589 -46.72 2.11 -26.06
C ALA A 589 -47.43 1.08 -25.16
N GLY A 590 -48.70 0.86 -25.47
CA GLY A 590 -49.45 -0.28 -24.95
C GLY A 590 -49.42 -1.43 -25.96
N GLY A 591 -48.82 -2.53 -25.60
CA GLY A 591 -48.77 -3.77 -26.37
C GLY A 591 -48.59 -4.99 -25.50
N LYS A 592 -49.72 -5.59 -25.17
CA LYS A 592 -49.95 -6.83 -24.39
C LYS A 592 -49.06 -8.01 -24.80
N ILE A 593 -48.82 -8.93 -23.85
CA ILE A 593 -49.15 -10.39 -23.79
C ILE A 593 -48.38 -10.94 -22.56
N ALA A 594 -48.96 -11.30 -21.50
CA ALA A 594 -49.73 -12.42 -20.99
C ALA A 594 -48.91 -13.70 -20.65
N LEU A 595 -48.95 -14.00 -19.34
CA LEU A 595 -49.10 -15.29 -18.64
C LEU A 595 -47.99 -16.35 -18.59
N ALA A 596 -47.57 -16.54 -17.40
CA ALA A 596 -47.07 -17.64 -16.54
C ALA A 596 -47.62 -19.07 -16.86
N PRO A 597 -47.30 -20.16 -16.08
CA PRO A 597 -46.22 -20.48 -15.13
C PRO A 597 -45.68 -21.94 -15.28
N SER A 598 -44.70 -22.32 -14.53
CA SER A 598 -44.55 -23.60 -13.81
C SER A 598 -43.08 -24.09 -13.73
N GLY A 599 -42.69 -24.44 -12.54
CA GLY A 599 -41.37 -24.96 -12.16
C GLY A 599 -41.31 -26.52 -12.32
N PRO A 600 -40.56 -27.26 -11.49
CA PRO A 600 -39.11 -27.27 -11.35
C PRO A 600 -38.50 -28.63 -11.75
N THR A 601 -37.21 -28.76 -11.99
CA THR A 601 -36.41 -29.95 -11.66
C THR A 601 -34.91 -29.79 -11.89
N GLU A 602 -34.16 -30.05 -10.86
CA GLU A 602 -32.89 -30.75 -10.64
C GLU A 602 -31.76 -30.78 -11.66
N SER A 603 -30.58 -30.51 -11.07
CA SER A 603 -29.26 -31.15 -11.23
C SER A 603 -28.40 -30.82 -12.43
N GLY A 604 -27.17 -30.37 -12.09
CA GLY A 604 -26.07 -30.35 -13.04
C GLY A 604 -24.95 -29.35 -12.65
N LYS A 605 -24.06 -29.78 -11.76
CA LYS A 605 -22.81 -29.06 -11.41
C LYS A 605 -21.94 -28.86 -12.65
N THR A 606 -21.62 -27.63 -12.95
CA THR A 606 -20.39 -27.28 -13.67
C THR A 606 -19.88 -25.92 -13.18
N THR A 607 -18.82 -25.98 -12.43
CA THR A 607 -18.06 -24.83 -11.93
C THR A 607 -17.30 -24.17 -13.09
N ASN A 608 -17.78 -23.08 -13.59
CA ASN A 608 -17.01 -22.19 -14.47
C ASN A 608 -16.38 -21.09 -13.62
N PHE A 609 -15.06 -21.20 -13.46
CA PHE A 609 -14.23 -20.13 -12.91
C PHE A 609 -14.15 -18.98 -13.92
N TYR A 610 -14.82 -17.90 -13.66
CA TYR A 610 -14.58 -16.62 -14.33
C TYR A 610 -13.43 -15.91 -13.62
N MET A 611 -12.26 -15.85 -14.25
CA MET A 611 -11.21 -14.89 -13.87
C MET A 611 -11.67 -13.48 -14.30
N THR A 612 -12.09 -12.69 -13.34
CA THR A 612 -12.25 -11.25 -13.50
C THR A 612 -10.88 -10.59 -13.37
N THR A 613 -10.24 -10.32 -14.50
CA THR A 613 -9.12 -9.37 -14.57
C THR A 613 -9.69 -7.95 -14.45
N THR A 614 -9.66 -7.38 -13.26
CA THR A 614 -9.91 -5.95 -13.05
C THR A 614 -8.74 -5.15 -13.62
N LYS A 615 -8.88 -4.68 -14.85
CA LYS A 615 -8.02 -3.64 -15.41
C LYS A 615 -8.44 -2.31 -14.82
N THR A 616 -7.71 -1.84 -13.83
CA THR A 616 -7.85 -0.47 -13.32
C THR A 616 -7.43 0.54 -14.41
N PRO A 617 -8.19 1.58 -14.67
CA PRO A 617 -7.78 2.66 -15.56
C PRO A 617 -6.57 3.40 -14.97
N ILE A 618 -5.63 3.81 -15.83
CA ILE A 618 -4.48 4.64 -15.43
C ILE A 618 -5.03 6.00 -15.02
N GLN A 619 -5.14 6.22 -13.73
CA GLN A 619 -5.36 7.57 -13.19
C GLN A 619 -4.01 8.22 -12.95
N LEU A 620 -3.76 9.32 -13.64
CA LEU A 620 -2.63 10.20 -13.39
C LEU A 620 -2.95 11.03 -12.14
N THR A 621 -2.47 10.58 -10.99
CA THR A 621 -2.70 11.28 -9.71
C THR A 621 -1.73 12.43 -9.52
N LEU A 622 -2.27 13.61 -9.24
CA LEU A 622 -1.54 14.86 -8.95
C LEU A 622 -1.01 14.96 -7.51
N ARG A 623 -1.24 13.97 -6.64
CA ARG A 623 -0.84 14.03 -5.23
C ARG A 623 0.29 13.06 -4.93
N GLY A 624 1.38 13.63 -4.39
CA GLY A 624 2.56 12.89 -3.93
C GLY A 624 2.29 12.04 -2.69
N GLN A 625 1.93 10.79 -2.91
CA GLN A 625 2.14 9.71 -1.94
C GLN A 625 2.88 8.60 -2.65
N VAL A 626 4.06 8.30 -2.13
CA VAL A 626 4.86 7.16 -2.56
C VAL A 626 4.19 5.90 -2.05
N THR A 627 3.31 5.31 -2.85
CA THR A 627 2.84 3.95 -2.61
C THR A 627 3.88 2.99 -3.19
N SER A 628 4.37 2.10 -2.34
CA SER A 628 5.25 0.99 -2.71
C SER A 628 4.64 0.19 -3.86
N LEU A 629 5.35 0.15 -5.00
CA LEU A 629 4.99 -0.69 -6.14
C LEU A 629 5.10 -2.17 -5.73
N HIS A 630 3.96 -2.78 -5.50
CA HIS A 630 3.84 -4.23 -5.35
C HIS A 630 3.95 -4.85 -6.75
N VAL A 631 5.03 -5.58 -7.00
CA VAL A 631 5.23 -6.34 -8.23
C VAL A 631 4.41 -7.63 -8.13
N PRO A 632 3.46 -7.91 -9.05
CA PRO A 632 2.74 -9.17 -9.04
C PRO A 632 3.67 -10.32 -9.47
N LYS A 633 3.64 -11.41 -8.69
CA LYS A 633 4.32 -12.68 -9.02
C LYS A 633 3.74 -13.27 -10.32
N VAL A 634 4.61 -13.61 -11.24
CA VAL A 634 4.29 -14.31 -12.49
C VAL A 634 3.83 -15.73 -12.17
N PRO A 635 2.67 -16.20 -12.66
CA PRO A 635 2.29 -17.60 -12.51
C PRO A 635 3.03 -18.47 -13.54
N THR A 636 3.64 -19.55 -13.07
CA THR A 636 4.22 -20.63 -13.88
C THR A 636 3.13 -21.34 -14.69
N ALA A 637 3.26 -21.31 -16.01
CA ALA A 637 2.37 -22.01 -16.93
C ALA A 637 2.59 -23.53 -16.86
N LYS A 638 1.54 -24.28 -16.55
CA LYS A 638 1.49 -25.74 -16.70
C LYS A 638 1.31 -26.11 -18.18
N ARG A 639 2.22 -26.92 -18.66
CA ARG A 639 2.29 -27.51 -19.99
C ARG A 639 1.10 -28.43 -20.24
N ALA A 640 0.32 -28.18 -21.30
CA ALA A 640 -0.64 -29.13 -21.85
C ALA A 640 0.06 -30.03 -22.87
N LYS A 641 -0.09 -31.35 -22.74
CA LYS A 641 0.36 -32.37 -23.71
C LYS A 641 -0.60 -32.34 -24.90
N THR A 642 -0.06 -32.22 -26.11
CA THR A 642 -0.81 -32.50 -27.33
C THR A 642 -0.08 -33.61 -28.07
N THR A 643 -0.84 -34.64 -28.41
CA THR A 643 -0.47 -35.85 -29.11
C THR A 643 -0.16 -35.58 -30.61
N GLN A 644 0.82 -36.27 -31.09
CA GLN A 644 1.23 -36.34 -32.51
C GLN A 644 0.19 -37.03 -33.39
N SER A 645 0.03 -36.52 -34.60
CA SER A 645 -0.18 -37.37 -35.80
C SER A 645 0.49 -36.70 -36.99
N GLY A 646 1.38 -37.47 -37.64
CA GLY A 646 2.26 -37.01 -38.70
C GLY A 646 1.58 -36.85 -40.05
N LYS A 647 2.28 -36.12 -40.92
CA LYS A 647 2.48 -36.45 -42.34
C LYS A 647 3.57 -35.58 -42.96
N SER A 648 4.53 -36.23 -43.54
CA SER A 648 5.62 -35.72 -44.34
C SER A 648 5.16 -35.07 -45.65
N ALA A 649 5.83 -33.96 -46.04
CA ALA A 649 6.04 -33.62 -47.46
C ALA A 649 7.27 -32.72 -47.59
N ASN A 650 8.25 -33.25 -48.33
CA ASN A 650 9.38 -32.58 -48.93
C ASN A 650 8.96 -31.40 -49.80
N ILE A 651 9.76 -30.31 -49.83
CA ILE A 651 10.13 -29.58 -51.05
C ILE A 651 11.32 -28.64 -50.77
N ARG A 652 12.28 -28.76 -51.65
CA ARG A 652 13.59 -28.16 -51.90
C ARG A 652 13.73 -26.63 -51.70
N ASN A 653 14.93 -26.25 -51.26
CA ASN A 653 15.60 -24.96 -51.51
C ASN A 653 15.80 -24.68 -53.02
N PRO A 654 15.90 -23.43 -53.47
CA PRO A 654 17.21 -22.82 -53.60
C PRO A 654 17.28 -21.30 -53.28
N GLY A 655 18.35 -20.86 -52.67
CA GLY A 655 19.42 -19.92 -52.94
C GLY A 655 19.03 -18.53 -53.52
N PHE A 656 19.34 -17.54 -52.72
CA PHE A 656 20.25 -16.39 -52.91
C PHE A 656 20.39 -15.64 -51.59
#